data_d89d2ca4a55d254d02e03b758d4fb483
#
_entry.id   d89d2ca4a55d254d02e03b758d4fb483
#
_cell.length_a   1.000
_cell.length_b   1.000
_cell.length_c   1.000
_cell.angle_alpha   90.00
_cell.angle_beta   90.00
_cell.angle_gamma   90.00
#
_symmetry.space_group_name_H-M   'P 1'
#
loop_
_entity.id
_entity.type
_entity.pdbx_description
1 polymer ?
#
loop_
_entity_poly.entity_id
_entity_poly.type
_entity_poly.pdbx_seq_one_letter_code
_entity_poly.pdbx_strand_id
1 'polypeptide(L)'
;MRLEVRSLKLQDDEQLKFPEQCPMQLPERANRSRTRSARAIPLKRTRFWLICFLFLAWAFVIGGRLFWLQVVRHKEFEQRAEKQQQRTFDVAPRRGVLYDRNLHELAMTVEADSFYADPTQIDDKQAAAHALAQVVHTDLNDVFTTEAQIAERLVNGHNFAWVARRVTPEVAARVRALPVKGIYSQKEFERSYPDNEIAAQVLGYVGVDDNGLGGLEQKFEPQLHGVSGRMYTAMDARRKVLGSSEHEPEPGQNLVLTIDANIQFLAERALDHAMERTGAANGTVVVQDVHTGQILALAIRPTFNPNAARHTTPALLKNHAVSDVYEPGSVFKLVTYSAALEQQVAKPDDMIDCQGGQISLPGRIIHDDKADHFGVITVHEALEHSSDVAAVKLAQKIGQDKFYEYIRNFGFGARTGLELPGETRGLLQPASKWGTTSYASISIGQEVGVTPLQLVSMVSTIANGGIYLPPHVLLPGQVGNGVHADSALQPAPFKPGGDLPNPLPPGAHRVISELTAAQMRKMMEGVVLYGTGKQAQLNGYSSGGKTGTAQKIDPATHTYSKTMHIASFAGIAPVNNPVISVSVVIDNPTKGGSYYGTAVSAPVFAEAAQQVLEYLRVPHDIEVRPPNAKTKPETTNAEDDAPDRAGDINSLYAAINDLPSDDPLRAQPAQDTSSGPLPARAAKQATHLQAGMVANAKASPEQTTSVPPPSLSHQAALQQGNATPAQTTKAVTVSALKTLKVPSLVGLPVRRVIEQAEAAGLAVRISGNGTVREQAPMAGTMVATGTQIVVRCGQ
;
A
#
# COMPACT_ATOMS: atom_id res chain seq x y z
N MET A 1 23.43 -8.14 -44.48
CA MET A 1 23.95 -7.44 -45.64
C MET A 1 24.95 -6.41 -45.08
N ARG A 2 26.24 -6.75 -45.17
CA ARG A 2 27.36 -5.96 -44.67
C ARG A 2 27.67 -4.87 -45.69
N LEU A 3 27.90 -3.65 -45.23
CA LEU A 3 28.61 -2.63 -45.96
C LEU A 3 29.71 -2.07 -45.08
N GLU A 4 30.94 -2.48 -45.42
CA GLU A 4 32.17 -1.89 -44.95
C GLU A 4 32.29 -0.44 -45.45
N VAL A 5 32.69 0.47 -44.60
CA VAL A 5 33.26 1.75 -45.01
C VAL A 5 34.64 1.85 -44.39
N ARG A 6 35.62 1.86 -45.28
CA ARG A 6 37.04 1.99 -44.99
C ARG A 6 37.36 3.35 -44.31
N SER A 7 38.14 3.25 -43.28
CA SER A 7 38.89 4.33 -42.68
C SER A 7 40.03 4.81 -43.56
N LEU A 8 40.11 6.09 -43.79
CA LEU A 8 41.31 6.77 -44.27
C LEU A 8 41.94 7.53 -43.10
N LYS A 9 43.06 7.03 -42.67
CA LYS A 9 44.02 7.71 -41.79
C LYS A 9 44.65 8.84 -42.62
N LEU A 10 44.71 10.04 -42.03
CA LEU A 10 45.74 11.03 -42.37
C LEU A 10 46.55 11.28 -41.13
N GLN A 11 47.84 11.08 -41.31
CA GLN A 11 48.91 11.21 -40.36
C GLN A 11 49.41 12.68 -40.31
N ASP A 12 49.65 13.13 -39.11
CA ASP A 12 50.80 13.86 -38.58
C ASP A 12 51.32 15.16 -39.19
N ASP A 13 51.29 16.16 -38.32
CA ASP A 13 52.37 17.05 -37.92
C ASP A 13 53.28 17.74 -38.97
N GLU A 14 53.23 19.05 -38.95
CA GLU A 14 54.44 19.83 -38.88
C GLU A 14 54.16 21.26 -38.32
N GLN A 15 54.82 21.54 -37.23
CA GLN A 15 54.95 22.83 -36.59
C GLN A 15 55.76 23.78 -37.46
N LEU A 16 55.24 24.92 -37.82
CA LEU A 16 56.01 26.04 -38.37
C LEU A 16 56.34 27.07 -37.28
N LYS A 17 57.56 26.97 -36.79
CA LYS A 17 58.21 28.02 -36.00
C LYS A 17 58.61 29.17 -36.90
N PHE A 18 58.27 30.40 -36.57
CA PHE A 18 58.90 31.61 -37.08
C PHE A 18 60.29 31.82 -36.49
N PRO A 19 61.31 32.25 -37.26
CA PRO A 19 62.48 32.93 -36.71
C PRO A 19 62.47 34.42 -37.05
N GLU A 20 62.91 35.18 -36.05
CA GLU A 20 63.21 36.58 -36.06
C GLU A 20 64.47 36.91 -36.92
N GLN A 21 64.40 38.08 -37.51
CA GLN A 21 65.39 39.13 -37.87
C GLN A 21 66.89 38.83 -37.87
N CYS A 22 67.52 39.18 -38.90
CA CYS A 22 68.55 40.23 -39.03
C CYS A 22 69.41 40.11 -40.31
N PRO A 23 70.35 40.99 -40.66
CA PRO A 23 70.11 42.13 -41.63
C PRO A 23 70.98 42.04 -42.84
N MET A 24 70.59 42.93 -43.80
CA MET A 24 71.33 43.55 -44.88
C MET A 24 72.83 43.24 -45.10
N GLN A 25 73.19 42.78 -46.28
CA GLN A 25 74.29 43.23 -46.99
C GLN A 25 74.13 43.04 -48.52
N LEU A 26 74.23 44.14 -49.26
CA LEU A 26 74.37 44.23 -50.69
C LEU A 26 75.86 43.83 -51.12
N PRO A 27 75.98 43.27 -52.29
CA PRO A 27 76.86 43.91 -53.28
C PRO A 27 76.23 44.02 -54.66
N GLU A 28 76.79 45.08 -55.31
CA GLU A 28 76.55 45.62 -56.64
C GLU A 28 77.03 44.68 -57.74
N ARG A 29 76.42 44.94 -58.94
CA ARG A 29 76.87 44.78 -60.32
C ARG A 29 76.76 43.38 -60.98
N ALA A 30 75.84 43.26 -61.89
CA ALA A 30 76.26 43.35 -63.34
C ALA A 30 75.03 43.30 -64.25
N ASN A 31 74.90 44.30 -64.99
CA ASN A 31 74.13 44.60 -66.15
C ASN A 31 74.21 43.52 -67.26
N ARG A 32 73.09 42.90 -67.66
CA ARG A 32 72.85 42.45 -69.04
C ARG A 32 71.39 42.35 -69.36
N SER A 33 70.90 43.40 -70.01
CA SER A 33 69.65 43.43 -70.71
C SER A 33 69.43 42.22 -71.61
N ARG A 34 68.33 41.46 -71.40
CA ARG A 34 67.70 40.79 -72.53
C ARG A 34 66.20 41.00 -72.34
N THR A 35 65.67 41.99 -72.97
CA THR A 35 64.27 42.21 -73.18
C THR A 35 63.68 40.98 -73.95
N ARG A 36 63.03 40.11 -73.21
CA ARG A 36 62.02 39.22 -73.86
C ARG A 36 60.70 39.93 -73.75
N SER A 37 60.35 40.60 -74.86
CA SER A 37 59.03 41.05 -75.15
C SER A 37 58.03 39.94 -74.93
N ALA A 38 57.32 40.02 -73.81
CA ALA A 38 56.13 39.18 -73.68
C ALA A 38 55.14 39.72 -74.70
N ARG A 39 54.90 38.95 -75.71
CA ARG A 39 53.80 39.19 -76.68
C ARG A 39 52.54 39.09 -75.85
N ALA A 40 51.94 40.21 -75.47
CA ALA A 40 50.58 40.32 -75.01
C ALA A 40 49.66 39.72 -76.06
N ILE A 41 49.11 38.55 -75.80
CA ILE A 41 48.07 37.98 -76.68
C ILE A 41 46.89 38.93 -76.59
N PRO A 42 46.48 39.54 -77.69
CA PRO A 42 45.36 40.45 -77.65
C PRO A 42 44.11 39.68 -77.38
N LEU A 43 43.64 39.76 -76.18
CA LEU A 43 42.34 39.25 -75.83
C LEU A 43 41.31 39.92 -76.74
N LYS A 44 40.80 39.22 -77.71
CA LYS A 44 39.71 39.73 -78.56
C LYS A 44 38.60 40.23 -77.58
N ARG A 45 38.22 41.47 -77.76
CA ARG A 45 37.24 42.20 -77.00
C ARG A 45 35.96 41.38 -76.71
N THR A 46 35.63 40.52 -77.64
CA THR A 46 34.54 39.58 -77.54
C THR A 46 34.74 38.46 -76.40
N ARG A 47 35.97 37.97 -76.25
CA ARG A 47 36.30 37.00 -75.19
C ARG A 47 36.29 37.65 -73.80
N PHE A 48 36.72 38.88 -73.68
CA PHE A 48 36.62 39.61 -72.44
C PHE A 48 35.12 39.80 -71.99
N TRP A 49 34.29 40.30 -72.90
CA TRP A 49 32.89 40.45 -72.67
C TRP A 49 32.17 39.10 -72.38
N LEU A 50 32.58 38.05 -73.01
CA LEU A 50 32.02 36.73 -72.75
C LEU A 50 32.37 36.21 -71.32
N ILE A 51 33.61 36.49 -70.87
CA ILE A 51 34.03 36.21 -69.47
C ILE A 51 33.26 37.09 -68.48
N CYS A 52 33.16 38.37 -68.75
CA CYS A 52 32.37 39.26 -67.90
C CYS A 52 30.89 38.86 -67.83
N PHE A 53 30.32 38.43 -68.97
CA PHE A 53 28.94 37.97 -68.99
C PHE A 53 28.80 36.68 -68.22
N LEU A 54 29.76 35.77 -68.31
CA LEU A 54 29.75 34.50 -67.49
C LEU A 54 29.83 34.78 -65.98
N PHE A 55 30.66 35.73 -65.55
CA PHE A 55 30.76 36.17 -64.19
C PHE A 55 29.48 36.86 -63.70
N LEU A 56 28.88 37.66 -64.54
CA LEU A 56 27.61 38.32 -64.22
C LEU A 56 26.46 37.33 -64.10
N ALA A 57 26.41 36.36 -65.07
CA ALA A 57 25.41 35.28 -65.00
C ALA A 57 25.61 34.42 -63.77
N TRP A 58 26.87 34.10 -63.45
CA TRP A 58 27.22 33.35 -62.22
C TRP A 58 26.85 34.10 -60.95
N ALA A 59 27.16 35.43 -60.90
CA ALA A 59 26.77 36.30 -59.78
C ALA A 59 25.24 36.36 -59.63
N PHE A 60 24.50 36.42 -60.78
CA PHE A 60 23.03 36.42 -60.75
C PHE A 60 22.46 35.11 -60.25
N VAL A 61 23.03 33.98 -60.59
CA VAL A 61 22.66 32.64 -60.09
C VAL A 61 22.92 32.55 -58.59
N ILE A 62 24.06 33.05 -58.12
CA ILE A 62 24.35 33.10 -56.69
C ILE A 62 23.38 34.04 -55.95
N GLY A 63 23.11 35.23 -56.48
CA GLY A 63 22.19 36.19 -55.96
C GLY A 63 20.78 35.66 -55.88
N GLY A 64 20.33 34.99 -56.96
CA GLY A 64 19.03 34.29 -57.00
C GLY A 64 18.97 33.14 -55.97
N ARG A 65 20.07 32.39 -55.81
CA ARG A 65 20.15 31.34 -54.82
C ARG A 65 20.13 31.87 -53.36
N LEU A 66 20.87 32.96 -53.12
CA LEU A 66 20.89 33.66 -51.84
C LEU A 66 19.50 34.23 -51.49
N PHE A 67 18.85 34.87 -52.50
CA PHE A 67 17.49 35.36 -52.32
C PHE A 67 16.52 34.23 -51.98
N TRP A 68 16.61 33.10 -52.72
CA TRP A 68 15.79 31.95 -52.45
C TRP A 68 16.01 31.42 -51.02
N LEU A 69 17.24 31.28 -50.55
CA LEU A 69 17.58 30.78 -49.24
C LEU A 69 17.17 31.74 -48.12
N GLN A 70 17.41 33.08 -48.33
CA GLN A 70 17.21 34.08 -47.29
C GLN A 70 15.78 34.61 -47.22
N VAL A 71 15.01 34.55 -48.32
CA VAL A 71 13.63 35.09 -48.35
C VAL A 71 12.62 33.98 -48.45
N VAL A 72 12.73 33.08 -49.43
CA VAL A 72 11.72 32.04 -49.66
C VAL A 72 11.80 30.94 -48.62
N ARG A 73 13.00 30.52 -48.26
CA ARG A 73 13.18 29.44 -47.26
C ARG A 73 13.59 29.97 -45.88
N HIS A 74 13.48 31.26 -45.63
CA HIS A 74 13.86 31.88 -44.35
C HIS A 74 13.18 31.19 -43.19
N LYS A 75 11.86 31.05 -43.22
CA LYS A 75 11.07 30.44 -42.15
C LYS A 75 11.45 28.96 -41.87
N GLU A 76 11.80 28.24 -42.94
CA GLU A 76 12.23 26.84 -42.78
C GLU A 76 13.60 26.74 -42.07
N PHE A 77 14.52 27.62 -42.45
CA PHE A 77 15.84 27.64 -41.82
C PHE A 77 15.81 28.22 -40.41
N GLU A 78 14.97 29.22 -40.18
CA GLU A 78 14.69 29.74 -38.84
C GLU A 78 14.17 28.66 -37.91
N GLN A 79 13.13 27.89 -38.32
CA GLN A 79 12.62 26.77 -37.56
C GLN A 79 13.68 25.67 -37.33
N ARG A 80 14.54 25.42 -38.31
CA ARG A 80 15.62 24.44 -38.13
C ARG A 80 16.68 24.95 -37.15
N ALA A 81 17.03 26.24 -37.21
CA ALA A 81 17.96 26.86 -36.28
C ALA A 81 17.40 26.85 -34.85
N GLU A 82 16.12 27.22 -34.69
CA GLU A 82 15.43 27.14 -33.39
C GLU A 82 15.44 25.72 -32.82
N LYS A 83 15.06 24.70 -33.61
CA LYS A 83 15.12 23.31 -33.20
C LYS A 83 16.53 22.83 -32.86
N GLN A 84 17.54 23.37 -33.48
CA GLN A 84 18.94 23.01 -33.22
C GLN A 84 19.51 23.74 -32.00
N GLN A 85 19.04 24.97 -31.71
CA GLN A 85 19.49 25.79 -30.60
C GLN A 85 18.66 25.58 -29.33
N GLN A 86 17.37 25.22 -29.47
CA GLN A 86 16.47 24.99 -28.35
C GLN A 86 16.62 23.56 -27.85
N ARG A 87 16.92 23.40 -26.58
CA ARG A 87 16.73 22.13 -25.84
C ARG A 87 15.52 22.29 -24.94
N THR A 88 14.63 21.33 -25.05
CA THR A 88 13.47 21.23 -24.18
C THR A 88 13.81 20.21 -23.08
N PHE A 89 13.64 20.62 -21.85
CA PHE A 89 13.71 19.75 -20.70
C PHE A 89 12.33 19.69 -20.07
N ASP A 90 11.84 18.50 -19.82
CA ASP A 90 10.62 18.34 -19.04
C ASP A 90 10.96 18.54 -17.55
N VAL A 91 10.18 19.40 -16.91
CA VAL A 91 10.28 19.68 -15.46
C VAL A 91 9.20 18.87 -14.77
N ALA A 92 9.60 17.95 -13.89
CA ALA A 92 8.68 17.09 -13.18
C ALA A 92 7.77 17.92 -12.26
N PRO A 93 6.46 17.65 -12.22
CA PRO A 93 5.55 18.26 -11.28
C PRO A 93 5.75 17.69 -9.87
N ARG A 94 5.31 18.43 -8.87
CA ARG A 94 5.22 17.88 -7.51
C ARG A 94 3.98 17.02 -7.40
N ARG A 95 4.16 15.75 -7.05
CA ARG A 95 3.06 14.80 -6.87
C ARG A 95 2.20 15.17 -5.68
N GLY A 96 0.87 15.04 -5.80
CA GLY A 96 -0.10 15.35 -4.76
C GLY A 96 0.09 14.52 -3.49
N VAL A 97 -0.29 15.08 -2.36
CA VAL A 97 -0.17 14.45 -1.04
C VAL A 97 -1.39 13.55 -0.78
N LEU A 98 -1.15 12.38 -0.17
CA LEU A 98 -2.20 11.53 0.39
C LEU A 98 -2.30 11.83 1.89
N TYR A 99 -3.46 12.30 2.33
CA TYR A 99 -3.76 12.57 3.73
C TYR A 99 -4.69 11.51 4.30
N ASP A 100 -4.55 11.21 5.58
CA ASP A 100 -5.58 10.53 6.35
C ASP A 100 -6.79 11.47 6.57
N ARG A 101 -7.86 10.96 7.19
CA ARG A 101 -9.06 11.75 7.48
C ARG A 101 -8.82 12.94 8.41
N ASN A 102 -7.74 12.91 9.22
CA ASN A 102 -7.35 13.94 10.19
C ASN A 102 -6.30 14.90 9.59
N LEU A 103 -6.00 14.78 8.29
CA LEU A 103 -4.98 15.53 7.56
C LEU A 103 -3.54 15.20 7.99
N HIS A 104 -3.30 14.00 8.50
CA HIS A 104 -1.97 13.47 8.66
C HIS A 104 -1.41 13.00 7.31
N GLU A 105 -0.16 13.32 7.00
CA GLU A 105 0.47 13.01 5.71
C GLU A 105 0.89 11.53 5.66
N LEU A 106 0.16 10.73 4.88
CA LEU A 106 0.47 9.31 4.66
C LEU A 106 1.48 9.09 3.52
N ALA A 107 1.42 9.96 2.51
CA ALA A 107 2.38 9.96 1.41
C ALA A 107 2.59 11.38 0.90
N MET A 108 3.85 11.82 0.82
CA MET A 108 4.23 13.18 0.42
C MET A 108 5.41 13.16 -0.55
N THR A 109 5.63 14.26 -1.26
CA THR A 109 6.77 14.41 -2.16
C THR A 109 7.80 15.33 -1.50
N VAL A 110 9.02 14.81 -1.36
CA VAL A 110 10.18 15.54 -0.82
C VAL A 110 11.20 15.80 -1.91
N GLU A 111 11.98 16.87 -1.75
CA GLU A 111 13.13 17.13 -2.62
C GLU A 111 14.34 16.31 -2.12
N ALA A 112 14.94 15.56 -3.03
CA ALA A 112 16.13 14.79 -2.77
C ALA A 112 17.26 15.19 -3.74
N ASP A 113 18.49 15.06 -3.29
CA ASP A 113 19.65 15.30 -4.15
C ASP A 113 19.97 14.03 -4.96
N SER A 114 20.20 14.22 -6.25
CA SER A 114 20.72 13.17 -7.13
C SER A 114 22.05 13.62 -7.72
N PHE A 115 23.01 12.71 -7.77
CA PHE A 115 24.36 13.00 -8.26
C PHE A 115 24.63 12.30 -9.57
N TYR A 116 25.19 13.04 -10.50
CA TYR A 116 25.67 12.53 -11.76
C TYR A 116 27.11 12.96 -12.03
N ALA A 117 27.78 12.22 -12.84
CA ALA A 117 29.15 12.50 -13.26
C ALA A 117 29.21 12.89 -14.74
N ASP A 118 30.13 13.77 -15.09
CA ASP A 118 30.65 13.92 -16.45
C ASP A 118 31.95 13.10 -16.55
N PRO A 119 31.91 11.89 -17.14
CA PRO A 119 33.07 11.02 -17.20
C PRO A 119 34.26 11.58 -17.97
N THR A 120 34.05 12.63 -18.76
CA THR A 120 35.14 13.30 -19.52
C THR A 120 35.99 14.20 -18.65
N GLN A 121 35.50 14.59 -17.47
CA GLN A 121 36.21 15.46 -16.51
C GLN A 121 36.88 14.66 -15.37
N ILE A 122 36.74 13.34 -15.39
CA ILE A 122 37.28 12.45 -14.36
C ILE A 122 38.53 11.77 -14.94
N ASP A 123 39.69 12.12 -14.40
CA ASP A 123 40.97 11.57 -14.83
C ASP A 123 41.11 10.08 -14.47
N ASP A 124 40.82 9.71 -13.24
CA ASP A 124 40.81 8.33 -12.77
C ASP A 124 39.40 7.88 -12.37
N LYS A 125 38.73 7.17 -13.28
CA LYS A 125 37.38 6.69 -13.10
C LYS A 125 37.26 5.61 -12.02
N GLN A 126 38.28 4.79 -11.84
CA GLN A 126 38.31 3.73 -10.86
C GLN A 126 38.44 4.28 -9.44
N ALA A 127 39.39 5.20 -9.23
CA ALA A 127 39.55 5.89 -7.94
C ALA A 127 38.31 6.70 -7.57
N ALA A 128 37.68 7.37 -8.56
CA ALA A 128 36.42 8.08 -8.35
C ALA A 128 35.27 7.13 -7.96
N ALA A 129 35.13 5.99 -8.64
CA ALA A 129 34.14 4.99 -8.31
C ALA A 129 34.34 4.42 -6.90
N HIS A 130 35.55 4.15 -6.52
CA HIS A 130 35.91 3.69 -5.17
C HIS A 130 35.53 4.72 -4.10
N ALA A 131 35.94 5.98 -4.27
CA ALA A 131 35.63 7.05 -3.33
C ALA A 131 34.11 7.30 -3.19
N LEU A 132 33.39 7.26 -4.30
CA LEU A 132 31.92 7.43 -4.32
C LEU A 132 31.22 6.24 -3.66
N ALA A 133 31.64 5.00 -3.92
CA ALA A 133 31.04 3.80 -3.35
C ALA A 133 31.11 3.76 -1.82
N GLN A 134 32.21 4.26 -1.25
CA GLN A 134 32.35 4.38 0.22
C GLN A 134 31.25 5.24 0.87
N VAL A 135 30.66 6.15 0.12
CA VAL A 135 29.69 7.12 0.61
C VAL A 135 28.26 6.74 0.23
N VAL A 136 28.04 6.19 -0.98
CA VAL A 136 26.70 5.99 -1.55
C VAL A 136 26.24 4.53 -1.49
N HIS A 137 27.02 3.60 -0.90
CA HIS A 137 26.56 2.23 -0.68
C HIS A 137 25.32 2.19 0.22
N THR A 138 24.52 1.17 0.06
CA THR A 138 23.31 0.94 0.84
C THR A 138 23.42 -0.42 1.55
N ASP A 139 22.56 -0.66 2.53
CA ASP A 139 22.47 -1.96 3.23
C ASP A 139 22.21 -3.14 2.28
N LEU A 140 21.66 -2.86 1.10
CA LEU A 140 21.32 -3.86 0.07
C LEU A 140 22.47 -4.11 -0.92
N ASN A 141 23.33 -3.11 -1.13
CA ASN A 141 24.50 -3.19 -1.99
C ASN A 141 25.73 -2.82 -1.19
N ASP A 142 26.62 -3.78 -1.01
CA ASP A 142 27.90 -3.50 -0.36
C ASP A 142 28.75 -2.51 -1.17
N VAL A 143 29.79 -2.01 -0.56
CA VAL A 143 30.71 -1.05 -1.17
C VAL A 143 31.28 -1.59 -2.49
N PHE A 144 31.63 -2.86 -2.52
CA PHE A 144 32.26 -3.48 -3.70
C PHE A 144 31.31 -3.58 -4.90
N THR A 145 30.07 -4.00 -4.66
CA THR A 145 29.03 -4.06 -5.71
C THR A 145 28.70 -2.66 -6.23
N THR A 146 28.60 -1.68 -5.33
CA THR A 146 28.33 -0.28 -5.67
C THR A 146 29.47 0.31 -6.47
N GLU A 147 30.74 0.03 -6.10
CA GLU A 147 31.93 0.47 -6.83
C GLU A 147 31.94 -0.07 -8.26
N ALA A 148 31.69 -1.37 -8.43
CA ALA A 148 31.66 -2.00 -9.75
C ALA A 148 30.59 -1.36 -10.65
N GLN A 149 29.40 -1.10 -10.12
CA GLN A 149 28.31 -0.45 -10.85
C GLN A 149 28.62 0.99 -11.24
N ILE A 150 29.21 1.77 -10.34
CA ILE A 150 29.63 3.15 -10.63
C ILE A 150 30.75 3.15 -11.67
N ALA A 151 31.77 2.30 -11.51
CA ALA A 151 32.87 2.19 -12.46
C ALA A 151 32.37 1.84 -13.87
N GLU A 152 31.48 0.86 -13.98
CA GLU A 152 30.85 0.49 -15.26
C GLU A 152 30.12 1.68 -15.90
N ARG A 153 29.32 2.42 -15.13
CA ARG A 153 28.61 3.60 -15.63
C ARG A 153 29.53 4.72 -16.06
N LEU A 154 30.64 4.96 -15.34
CA LEU A 154 31.67 5.95 -15.69
C LEU A 154 32.47 5.56 -16.93
N VAL A 155 32.68 4.27 -17.18
CA VAL A 155 33.38 3.78 -18.40
C VAL A 155 32.47 3.88 -19.60
N ASN A 156 31.22 3.44 -19.49
CA ASN A 156 30.27 3.40 -20.59
C ASN A 156 29.60 4.76 -20.87
N GLY A 157 29.61 5.68 -19.90
CA GLY A 157 29.08 7.02 -20.06
C GLY A 157 29.97 7.92 -20.90
N HIS A 158 29.39 8.71 -21.81
CA HIS A 158 30.14 9.70 -22.57
C HIS A 158 30.28 11.01 -21.79
N ASN A 159 29.17 11.76 -21.66
CA ASN A 159 29.15 13.08 -21.00
C ASN A 159 28.23 13.09 -19.77
N PHE A 160 27.64 11.95 -19.44
CA PHE A 160 26.69 11.83 -18.33
C PHE A 160 26.68 10.38 -17.83
N ALA A 161 26.78 10.22 -16.53
CA ALA A 161 26.62 8.94 -15.83
C ALA A 161 25.98 9.17 -14.45
N TRP A 162 24.88 8.50 -14.16
CA TRP A 162 24.30 8.52 -12.81
C TRP A 162 25.26 7.87 -11.80
N VAL A 163 25.56 8.60 -10.73
CA VAL A 163 26.30 8.11 -9.57
C VAL A 163 25.35 7.54 -8.53
N ALA A 164 24.48 8.39 -8.02
CA ALA A 164 23.43 8.00 -7.07
C ALA A 164 22.22 8.92 -7.25
N ARG A 165 21.03 8.38 -7.12
CA ARG A 165 19.80 9.14 -7.22
C ARG A 165 19.05 9.16 -5.90
N ARG A 166 18.44 10.30 -5.58
CA ARG A 166 17.55 10.48 -4.43
C ARG A 166 18.21 10.01 -3.13
N VAL A 167 19.36 10.61 -2.84
CA VAL A 167 20.13 10.27 -1.64
C VAL A 167 19.67 11.10 -0.45
N THR A 168 19.86 10.57 0.77
CA THR A 168 19.54 11.30 2.00
C THR A 168 20.44 12.55 2.14
N PRO A 169 20.01 13.57 2.89
CA PRO A 169 20.79 14.78 3.11
C PRO A 169 22.19 14.53 3.65
N GLU A 170 22.35 13.48 4.50
CA GLU A 170 23.63 13.08 5.09
C GLU A 170 24.57 12.51 4.02
N VAL A 171 24.06 11.64 3.15
CA VAL A 171 24.83 11.09 2.03
C VAL A 171 25.18 12.20 1.05
N ALA A 172 24.22 13.11 0.75
CA ALA A 172 24.46 14.24 -0.13
C ALA A 172 25.60 15.14 0.38
N ALA A 173 25.61 15.44 1.69
CA ALA A 173 26.67 16.24 2.30
C ALA A 173 28.05 15.54 2.18
N ARG A 174 28.10 14.22 2.39
CA ARG A 174 29.34 13.44 2.24
C ARG A 174 29.82 13.38 0.79
N VAL A 175 28.93 13.21 -0.18
CA VAL A 175 29.30 13.22 -1.61
C VAL A 175 29.87 14.58 -2.02
N ARG A 176 29.26 15.70 -1.57
CA ARG A 176 29.77 17.05 -1.84
C ARG A 176 31.13 17.33 -1.21
N ALA A 177 31.47 16.65 -0.14
CA ALA A 177 32.76 16.78 0.53
C ALA A 177 33.88 15.99 -0.16
N LEU A 178 33.57 15.09 -1.09
CA LEU A 178 34.59 14.33 -1.82
C LEU A 178 35.37 15.22 -2.79
N PRO A 179 36.70 15.10 -2.86
CA PRO A 179 37.54 15.87 -3.77
C PRO A 179 37.54 15.30 -5.20
N VAL A 180 36.36 14.92 -5.73
CA VAL A 180 36.22 14.33 -7.07
C VAL A 180 35.69 15.39 -8.02
N LYS A 181 36.46 15.72 -9.07
CA LYS A 181 36.03 16.65 -10.12
C LYS A 181 35.00 15.95 -11.03
N GLY A 182 34.14 16.74 -11.66
CA GLY A 182 33.19 16.23 -12.65
C GLY A 182 31.94 15.59 -12.03
N ILE A 183 31.71 15.72 -10.72
CA ILE A 183 30.48 15.32 -10.05
C ILE A 183 29.59 16.53 -9.86
N TYR A 184 28.34 16.38 -10.25
CA TYR A 184 27.31 17.40 -10.19
C TYR A 184 26.07 16.88 -9.46
N SER A 185 25.31 17.79 -8.85
CA SER A 185 24.04 17.44 -8.20
C SER A 185 22.89 18.12 -8.91
N GLN A 186 21.76 17.45 -8.95
CA GLN A 186 20.46 18.03 -9.30
C GLN A 186 19.43 17.64 -8.27
N LYS A 187 18.41 18.47 -8.10
CA LYS A 187 17.24 18.15 -7.29
C LYS A 187 16.30 17.27 -8.08
N GLU A 188 15.83 16.22 -7.45
CA GLU A 188 14.76 15.37 -7.95
C GLU A 188 13.67 15.26 -6.90
N PHE A 189 12.45 14.99 -7.32
CA PHE A 189 11.37 14.65 -6.40
C PHE A 189 11.43 13.17 -6.02
N GLU A 190 11.18 12.90 -4.74
CA GLU A 190 11.09 11.56 -4.20
C GLU A 190 9.79 11.41 -3.43
N ARG A 191 9.09 10.30 -3.66
CA ARG A 191 7.91 9.95 -2.90
C ARG A 191 8.31 9.36 -1.56
N SER A 192 7.80 9.92 -0.49
CA SER A 192 8.07 9.51 0.89
C SER A 192 6.78 9.08 1.57
N TYR A 193 6.88 8.00 2.32
CA TYR A 193 5.80 7.45 3.16
C TYR A 193 6.28 7.49 4.61
N PRO A 194 5.95 8.56 5.36
CA PRO A 194 6.52 8.81 6.69
C PRO A 194 6.27 7.69 7.69
N ASP A 195 5.09 7.06 7.61
CA ASP A 195 4.69 5.97 8.51
C ASP A 195 5.11 4.58 8.01
N ASN A 196 6.01 4.52 7.01
CA ASN A 196 6.57 3.28 6.45
C ASN A 196 5.49 2.27 6.00
N GLU A 197 5.23 1.24 6.80
CA GLU A 197 4.38 0.11 6.43
C GLU A 197 2.88 0.35 6.65
N ILE A 198 2.52 1.44 7.33
CA ILE A 198 1.12 1.77 7.65
C ILE A 198 0.31 1.92 6.36
N ALA A 199 -0.79 1.16 6.26
CA ALA A 199 -1.69 1.13 5.12
C ALA A 199 -1.01 0.87 3.76
N ALA A 200 0.14 0.19 3.73
CA ALA A 200 0.97 0.05 2.53
C ALA A 200 0.21 -0.47 1.30
N GLN A 201 -0.63 -1.50 1.45
CA GLN A 201 -1.42 -2.06 0.34
C GLN A 201 -2.59 -1.15 -0.09
N VAL A 202 -3.00 -0.21 0.75
CA VAL A 202 -4.00 0.83 0.41
C VAL A 202 -3.32 1.95 -0.35
N LEU A 203 -2.24 2.52 0.20
CA LEU A 203 -1.50 3.61 -0.43
C LEU A 203 -0.88 3.16 -1.75
N GLY A 204 -0.26 1.99 -1.75
CA GLY A 204 0.57 1.52 -2.85
C GLY A 204 1.97 2.13 -2.80
N TYR A 205 2.60 2.27 -3.95
CA TYR A 205 3.96 2.79 -4.05
C TYR A 205 4.22 3.41 -5.42
N VAL A 206 5.27 4.20 -5.50
CA VAL A 206 5.70 4.91 -6.71
C VAL A 206 7.02 4.33 -7.22
N GLY A 207 7.13 4.18 -8.53
CA GLY A 207 8.34 3.71 -9.21
C GLY A 207 9.43 4.78 -9.29
N VAL A 208 10.55 4.40 -9.94
CA VAL A 208 11.71 5.30 -10.13
C VAL A 208 11.35 6.54 -10.94
N ASP A 209 10.44 6.38 -11.89
CA ASP A 209 10.04 7.44 -12.83
C ASP A 209 8.78 8.18 -12.36
N ASP A 210 8.50 8.14 -11.05
CA ASP A 210 7.39 8.80 -10.37
C ASP A 210 6.00 8.35 -10.80
N ASN A 211 5.88 7.13 -11.36
CA ASN A 211 4.61 6.51 -11.72
C ASN A 211 4.08 5.65 -10.58
N GLY A 212 2.80 5.76 -10.25
CA GLY A 212 2.14 4.92 -9.27
C GLY A 212 1.97 3.49 -9.78
N LEU A 213 2.42 2.50 -9.00
CA LEU A 213 2.49 1.09 -9.39
C LEU A 213 1.59 0.17 -8.55
N GLY A 214 0.93 0.69 -7.53
CA GLY A 214 0.02 -0.06 -6.69
C GLY A 214 -0.93 0.84 -5.90
N GLY A 215 -1.96 0.29 -5.30
CA GLY A 215 -2.88 0.98 -4.41
C GLY A 215 -3.50 2.24 -5.01
N LEU A 216 -3.71 3.25 -4.15
CA LEU A 216 -4.24 4.55 -4.55
C LEU A 216 -3.28 5.32 -5.45
N GLU A 217 -1.97 5.15 -5.27
CA GLU A 217 -0.96 5.77 -6.14
C GLU A 217 -1.16 5.38 -7.61
N GLN A 218 -1.48 4.12 -7.89
CA GLN A 218 -1.80 3.64 -9.23
C GLN A 218 -3.20 4.06 -9.69
N LYS A 219 -4.18 3.95 -8.79
CA LYS A 219 -5.59 4.20 -9.15
C LYS A 219 -5.83 5.66 -9.52
N PHE A 220 -5.17 6.57 -8.81
CA PHE A 220 -5.30 8.02 -8.98
C PHE A 220 -4.05 8.66 -9.60
N GLU A 221 -3.29 7.88 -10.38
CA GLU A 221 -2.10 8.37 -11.07
C GLU A 221 -2.34 9.68 -11.85
N PRO A 222 -3.41 9.83 -12.67
CA PRO A 222 -3.62 11.06 -13.43
C PRO A 222 -3.86 12.29 -12.56
N GLN A 223 -4.46 12.11 -11.37
CA GLN A 223 -4.74 13.20 -10.44
C GLN A 223 -3.51 13.54 -9.58
N LEU A 224 -2.84 12.49 -9.08
CA LEU A 224 -1.70 12.64 -8.17
C LEU A 224 -0.43 13.12 -8.87
N HIS A 225 -0.19 12.68 -10.11
CA HIS A 225 1.05 12.95 -10.82
C HIS A 225 1.22 14.44 -11.15
N GLY A 226 0.13 15.13 -11.54
CA GLY A 226 0.19 16.51 -12.06
C GLY A 226 0.62 16.59 -13.52
N VAL A 227 0.89 17.81 -14.00
CA VAL A 227 1.29 18.07 -15.39
C VAL A 227 2.72 18.56 -15.44
N SER A 228 3.57 17.86 -16.20
CA SER A 228 4.97 18.26 -16.38
C SER A 228 5.09 19.63 -17.04
N GLY A 229 5.92 20.47 -16.46
CA GLY A 229 6.36 21.72 -17.06
C GLY A 229 7.38 21.50 -18.17
N ARG A 230 7.72 22.55 -18.89
CA ARG A 230 8.75 22.53 -19.95
C ARG A 230 9.68 23.71 -19.81
N MET A 231 10.97 23.44 -19.73
CA MET A 231 12.00 24.44 -19.79
C MET A 231 12.62 24.45 -21.20
N TYR A 232 12.48 25.56 -21.88
CA TYR A 232 13.12 25.81 -23.18
C TYR A 232 14.42 26.56 -22.94
N THR A 233 15.53 25.93 -23.21
CA THR A 233 16.85 26.56 -23.07
C THR A 233 17.44 26.79 -24.47
N ALA A 234 17.66 28.04 -24.84
CA ALA A 234 18.39 28.43 -26.07
C ALA A 234 19.89 28.41 -25.75
N MET A 235 20.66 27.66 -26.53
CA MET A 235 22.12 27.58 -26.39
C MET A 235 22.84 28.01 -27.67
N ASP A 236 24.02 28.66 -27.54
CA ASP A 236 24.91 28.92 -28.66
C ASP A 236 25.68 27.65 -29.09
N ALA A 237 26.44 27.74 -30.17
CA ALA A 237 27.30 26.66 -30.68
C ALA A 237 28.38 26.20 -29.66
N ARG A 238 28.67 27.00 -28.65
CA ARG A 238 29.60 26.68 -27.54
C ARG A 238 28.87 26.20 -26.30
N ARG A 239 27.57 25.86 -26.40
CA ARG A 239 26.68 25.41 -25.31
C ARG A 239 26.49 26.48 -24.21
N LYS A 240 26.72 27.75 -24.46
CA LYS A 240 26.41 28.82 -23.54
C LYS A 240 24.91 29.12 -23.62
N VAL A 241 24.23 29.14 -22.47
CA VAL A 241 22.81 29.51 -22.38
C VAL A 241 22.62 30.97 -22.77
N LEU A 242 21.81 31.19 -23.80
CA LEU A 242 21.45 32.51 -24.32
C LEU A 242 20.18 33.03 -23.68
N GLY A 243 19.29 32.14 -23.26
CA GLY A 243 18.05 32.45 -22.61
C GLY A 243 17.31 31.19 -22.24
N SER A 244 16.46 31.25 -21.23
CA SER A 244 15.53 30.18 -20.87
C SER A 244 14.13 30.74 -20.75
N SER A 245 13.16 29.99 -21.23
CA SER A 245 11.73 30.21 -20.98
C SER A 245 11.19 28.95 -20.30
N GLU A 246 10.47 29.13 -19.22
CA GLU A 246 9.92 28.06 -18.42
C GLU A 246 8.40 28.10 -18.49
N HIS A 247 7.80 26.93 -18.74
CA HIS A 247 6.39 26.70 -18.47
C HIS A 247 6.33 25.89 -17.18
N GLU A 248 5.85 26.52 -16.12
CA GLU A 248 5.82 25.94 -14.79
C GLU A 248 5.00 24.63 -14.78
N PRO A 249 5.45 23.59 -14.05
CA PRO A 249 4.68 22.37 -13.89
C PRO A 249 3.45 22.62 -13.00
N GLU A 250 2.35 21.97 -13.32
CA GLU A 250 1.17 22.00 -12.48
C GLU A 250 1.25 20.85 -11.46
N PRO A 251 1.24 21.14 -10.14
CA PRO A 251 1.32 20.10 -9.12
C PRO A 251 0.11 19.17 -9.18
N GLY A 252 0.31 17.93 -8.75
CA GLY A 252 -0.75 16.96 -8.59
C GLY A 252 -1.75 17.35 -7.49
N GLN A 253 -2.94 16.78 -7.58
CA GLN A 253 -4.03 17.01 -6.64
C GLN A 253 -3.79 16.22 -5.34
N ASN A 254 -4.07 16.83 -4.21
CA ASN A 254 -4.06 16.16 -2.93
C ASN A 254 -5.35 15.33 -2.75
N LEU A 255 -5.25 14.19 -2.10
CA LEU A 255 -6.39 13.34 -1.77
C LEU A 255 -6.47 13.16 -0.25
N VAL A 256 -7.69 13.26 0.29
CA VAL A 256 -7.96 12.97 1.70
C VAL A 256 -8.73 11.67 1.80
N LEU A 257 -8.17 10.73 2.55
CA LEU A 257 -8.70 9.38 2.69
C LEU A 257 -9.70 9.31 3.85
N THR A 258 -10.51 8.27 3.85
CA THR A 258 -11.34 7.90 5.00
C THR A 258 -10.55 7.14 6.08
N ILE A 259 -9.40 6.61 5.71
CA ILE A 259 -8.48 5.93 6.63
C ILE A 259 -8.08 6.89 7.75
N ASP A 260 -8.09 6.40 8.98
CA ASP A 260 -7.52 7.06 10.15
C ASP A 260 -6.21 6.34 10.50
N ALA A 261 -5.10 7.06 10.49
CA ALA A 261 -3.77 6.47 10.72
C ALA A 261 -3.67 5.74 12.07
N ASN A 262 -4.36 6.25 13.11
CA ASN A 262 -4.37 5.62 14.43
C ASN A 262 -5.21 4.34 14.44
N ILE A 263 -6.41 4.36 13.82
CA ILE A 263 -7.26 3.17 13.70
C ILE A 263 -6.56 2.10 12.85
N GLN A 264 -5.90 2.51 11.79
CA GLN A 264 -5.10 1.64 10.94
C GLN A 264 -3.98 0.96 11.75
N PHE A 265 -3.23 1.74 12.52
CA PHE A 265 -2.18 1.22 13.40
C PHE A 265 -2.72 0.24 14.44
N LEU A 266 -3.87 0.54 15.06
CA LEU A 266 -4.50 -0.34 16.05
C LEU A 266 -4.95 -1.68 15.42
N ALA A 267 -5.52 -1.62 14.21
CA ALA A 267 -5.92 -2.81 13.46
C ALA A 267 -4.71 -3.66 13.02
N GLU A 268 -3.66 -3.01 12.53
CA GLU A 268 -2.42 -3.69 12.15
C GLU A 268 -1.74 -4.36 13.34
N ARG A 269 -1.66 -3.68 14.48
CA ARG A 269 -1.08 -4.24 15.70
C ARG A 269 -1.84 -5.46 16.22
N ALA A 270 -3.18 -5.41 16.25
CA ALA A 270 -4.01 -6.55 16.62
C ALA A 270 -3.78 -7.73 15.66
N LEU A 271 -3.59 -7.43 14.38
CA LEU A 271 -3.27 -8.44 13.37
C LEU A 271 -1.86 -9.00 13.55
N ASP A 272 -0.86 -8.19 13.88
CA ASP A 272 0.51 -8.62 14.17
C ASP A 272 0.55 -9.63 15.31
N HIS A 273 -0.15 -9.33 16.41
CA HIS A 273 -0.28 -10.25 17.54
C HIS A 273 -0.92 -11.58 17.12
N ALA A 274 -1.90 -11.53 16.21
CA ALA A 274 -2.52 -12.75 15.70
C ALA A 274 -1.55 -13.56 14.82
N MET A 275 -0.82 -12.89 13.91
CA MET A 275 0.14 -13.55 13.02
C MET A 275 1.27 -14.23 13.81
N GLU A 276 1.80 -13.58 14.83
CA GLU A 276 2.81 -14.17 15.73
C GLU A 276 2.28 -15.40 16.48
N ARG A 277 1.08 -15.28 17.03
CA ARG A 277 0.43 -16.36 17.80
C ARG A 277 0.07 -17.56 16.95
N THR A 278 -0.43 -17.32 15.73
CA THR A 278 -1.00 -18.39 14.89
C THR A 278 -0.05 -18.89 13.82
N GLY A 279 1.00 -18.13 13.47
CA GLY A 279 1.89 -18.43 12.36
C GLY A 279 1.14 -18.59 11.03
N ALA A 280 0.09 -17.78 10.84
CA ALA A 280 -0.74 -17.80 9.65
C ALA A 280 0.04 -17.37 8.39
N ALA A 281 -0.44 -17.80 7.23
CA ALA A 281 0.16 -17.42 5.94
C ALA A 281 -0.12 -15.96 5.62
N ASN A 282 -1.36 -15.50 5.82
CA ASN A 282 -1.73 -14.10 5.73
C ASN A 282 -2.91 -13.79 6.65
N GLY A 283 -3.17 -12.50 6.85
CA GLY A 283 -4.28 -12.02 7.64
C GLY A 283 -4.77 -10.67 7.16
N THR A 284 -6.06 -10.43 7.38
CA THR A 284 -6.73 -9.18 6.99
C THR A 284 -7.67 -8.73 8.09
N VAL A 285 -7.64 -7.44 8.41
CA VAL A 285 -8.63 -6.76 9.26
C VAL A 285 -9.15 -5.55 8.52
N VAL A 286 -10.48 -5.47 8.36
CA VAL A 286 -11.14 -4.29 7.79
C VAL A 286 -12.06 -3.68 8.82
N VAL A 287 -11.91 -2.38 9.08
CA VAL A 287 -12.76 -1.60 9.98
C VAL A 287 -13.55 -0.60 9.14
N GLN A 288 -14.87 -0.65 9.24
CA GLN A 288 -15.78 0.21 8.49
C GLN A 288 -16.69 0.98 9.44
N ASP A 289 -16.91 2.26 9.15
CA ASP A 289 -17.95 3.07 9.77
C ASP A 289 -19.32 2.60 9.28
N VAL A 290 -20.18 2.25 10.23
CA VAL A 290 -21.48 1.64 9.97
C VAL A 290 -22.43 2.59 9.24
N HIS A 291 -22.35 3.90 9.53
CA HIS A 291 -23.32 4.88 9.06
C HIS A 291 -22.95 5.53 7.73
N THR A 292 -21.65 5.57 7.40
CA THR A 292 -21.17 6.25 6.21
C THR A 292 -20.68 5.30 5.12
N GLY A 293 -20.29 4.08 5.48
CA GLY A 293 -19.60 3.16 4.58
C GLY A 293 -18.11 3.42 4.45
N GLN A 294 -17.55 4.41 5.16
CA GLN A 294 -16.15 4.77 5.13
C GLN A 294 -15.29 3.63 5.68
N ILE A 295 -14.23 3.28 4.97
CA ILE A 295 -13.21 2.36 5.48
C ILE A 295 -12.25 3.16 6.35
N LEU A 296 -12.27 2.88 7.65
CA LEU A 296 -11.44 3.54 8.65
C LEU A 296 -10.05 2.92 8.75
N ALA A 297 -9.97 1.60 8.52
CA ALA A 297 -8.73 0.85 8.44
C ALA A 297 -8.87 -0.37 7.53
N LEU A 298 -7.78 -0.71 6.86
CA LEU A 298 -7.64 -1.91 6.05
C LEU A 298 -6.22 -2.45 6.26
N ALA A 299 -6.09 -3.31 7.26
CA ALA A 299 -4.83 -3.91 7.68
C ALA A 299 -4.60 -5.26 7.01
N ILE A 300 -3.40 -5.48 6.50
CA ILE A 300 -2.99 -6.72 5.81
C ILE A 300 -1.62 -7.15 6.35
N ARG A 301 -1.47 -8.45 6.57
CA ARG A 301 -0.19 -9.08 6.90
C ARG A 301 0.01 -10.36 6.06
N PRO A 302 1.26 -10.65 5.64
CA PRO A 302 2.43 -9.80 5.75
C PRO A 302 2.31 -8.52 4.91
N THR A 303 3.12 -7.50 5.25
CA THR A 303 3.11 -6.20 4.57
C THR A 303 4.48 -5.87 3.98
N PHE A 304 4.62 -4.67 3.41
CA PHE A 304 5.87 -4.16 2.83
C PHE A 304 6.04 -2.68 3.17
N ASN A 305 7.29 -2.20 3.08
CA ASN A 305 7.57 -0.77 3.21
C ASN A 305 7.51 -0.11 1.80
N PRO A 306 6.58 0.81 1.53
CA PRO A 306 6.48 1.51 0.25
C PRO A 306 7.75 2.26 -0.14
N ASN A 307 8.52 2.77 0.83
CA ASN A 307 9.81 3.41 0.57
C ASN A 307 10.86 2.44 0.01
N ALA A 308 10.70 1.13 0.24
CA ALA A 308 11.59 0.07 -0.21
C ALA A 308 10.92 -0.93 -1.18
N ALA A 309 9.82 -0.54 -1.82
CA ALA A 309 8.99 -1.44 -2.63
C ALA A 309 9.71 -2.15 -3.77
N ARG A 310 10.82 -1.60 -4.28
CA ARG A 310 11.65 -2.22 -5.35
C ARG A 310 12.24 -3.56 -4.95
N HIS A 311 12.38 -3.81 -3.67
CA HIS A 311 12.97 -5.03 -3.12
C HIS A 311 11.91 -5.99 -2.58
N THR A 312 10.63 -5.67 -2.81
CA THR A 312 9.49 -6.42 -2.31
C THR A 312 9.03 -7.46 -3.33
N THR A 313 8.58 -8.60 -2.83
CA THR A 313 8.01 -9.65 -3.69
C THR A 313 6.58 -9.28 -4.13
N PRO A 314 6.13 -9.70 -5.32
CA PRO A 314 4.77 -9.42 -5.79
C PRO A 314 3.67 -9.92 -4.83
N ALA A 315 3.93 -10.98 -4.08
CA ALA A 315 2.99 -11.53 -3.11
C ALA A 315 2.67 -10.52 -1.97
N LEU A 316 3.65 -9.74 -1.52
CA LEU A 316 3.45 -8.74 -0.47
C LEU A 316 2.71 -7.48 -0.95
N LEU A 317 2.74 -7.22 -2.26
CA LEU A 317 2.04 -6.08 -2.88
C LEU A 317 0.54 -6.32 -3.03
N LYS A 318 0.09 -7.57 -2.89
CA LYS A 318 -1.30 -7.95 -3.08
C LYS A 318 -2.18 -7.40 -1.95
N ASN A 319 -3.30 -6.78 -2.32
CA ASN A 319 -4.32 -6.38 -1.36
C ASN A 319 -5.32 -7.52 -1.14
N HIS A 320 -5.07 -8.34 -0.10
CA HIS A 320 -5.88 -9.50 0.24
C HIS A 320 -7.32 -9.16 0.60
N ALA A 321 -7.61 -7.94 1.06
CA ALA A 321 -8.96 -7.53 1.45
C ALA A 321 -9.92 -7.44 0.26
N VAL A 322 -9.42 -7.13 -0.94
CA VAL A 322 -10.24 -6.90 -2.15
C VAL A 322 -10.03 -7.96 -3.23
N SER A 323 -8.90 -8.67 -3.21
CA SER A 323 -8.52 -9.61 -4.26
C SER A 323 -8.61 -11.08 -3.88
N ASP A 324 -8.59 -11.39 -2.58
CA ASP A 324 -8.69 -12.78 -2.13
C ASP A 324 -10.14 -13.21 -1.98
N VAL A 325 -10.40 -14.41 -2.45
CA VAL A 325 -11.71 -15.03 -2.38
C VAL A 325 -11.60 -16.34 -1.63
N TYR A 326 -12.51 -16.52 -0.70
CA TYR A 326 -12.63 -17.73 0.09
C TYR A 326 -14.10 -18.01 0.42
N GLU A 327 -14.40 -19.24 0.78
CA GLU A 327 -15.72 -19.61 1.28
C GLU A 327 -15.91 -19.08 2.71
N PRO A 328 -16.92 -18.24 2.97
CA PRO A 328 -17.09 -17.61 4.28
C PRO A 328 -17.52 -18.58 5.40
N GLY A 329 -17.98 -19.78 5.04
CA GLY A 329 -18.51 -20.72 5.99
C GLY A 329 -19.64 -20.11 6.82
N SER A 330 -19.72 -20.45 8.07
CA SER A 330 -20.81 -20.08 8.99
C SER A 330 -21.04 -18.58 9.18
N VAL A 331 -20.10 -17.70 8.77
CA VAL A 331 -20.36 -16.23 8.75
C VAL A 331 -21.49 -15.89 7.78
N PHE A 332 -21.64 -16.66 6.71
CA PHE A 332 -22.64 -16.44 5.69
C PHE A 332 -24.07 -16.74 6.17
N LYS A 333 -24.23 -17.50 7.28
CA LYS A 333 -25.53 -17.73 7.92
C LYS A 333 -26.22 -16.42 8.30
N LEU A 334 -25.48 -15.33 8.53
CA LEU A 334 -26.07 -14.01 8.74
C LEU A 334 -26.96 -13.56 7.57
N VAL A 335 -26.59 -13.89 6.33
CA VAL A 335 -27.44 -13.63 5.15
C VAL A 335 -28.67 -14.52 5.16
N THR A 336 -28.50 -15.81 5.45
CA THR A 336 -29.58 -16.81 5.47
C THR A 336 -30.63 -16.44 6.50
N TYR A 337 -30.21 -16.13 7.72
CA TYR A 337 -31.13 -15.74 8.80
C TYR A 337 -31.77 -14.38 8.54
N SER A 338 -31.01 -13.39 8.04
CA SER A 338 -31.59 -12.10 7.64
C SER A 338 -32.71 -12.26 6.62
N ALA A 339 -32.46 -13.08 5.59
CA ALA A 339 -33.45 -13.36 4.55
C ALA A 339 -34.68 -14.10 5.10
N ALA A 340 -34.48 -15.06 6.03
CA ALA A 340 -35.60 -15.80 6.64
C ALA A 340 -36.47 -14.90 7.50
N LEU A 341 -35.88 -14.02 8.29
CA LEU A 341 -36.63 -13.07 9.12
C LEU A 341 -37.34 -12.03 8.28
N GLU A 342 -36.68 -11.50 7.25
CA GLU A 342 -37.29 -10.47 6.36
C GLU A 342 -38.46 -11.02 5.54
N GLN A 343 -38.36 -12.28 5.09
CA GLN A 343 -39.45 -12.97 4.40
C GLN A 343 -40.51 -13.48 5.38
N GLN A 344 -40.34 -13.26 6.68
CA GLN A 344 -41.25 -13.72 7.73
C GLN A 344 -41.54 -15.24 7.72
N VAL A 345 -40.61 -16.03 7.14
CA VAL A 345 -40.68 -17.51 7.17
C VAL A 345 -40.22 -18.10 8.49
N ALA A 346 -39.59 -17.25 9.32
CA ALA A 346 -39.20 -17.56 10.69
C ALA A 346 -39.15 -16.26 11.51
N LYS A 347 -39.31 -16.42 12.84
CA LYS A 347 -39.04 -15.40 13.88
C LYS A 347 -37.96 -15.88 14.81
N PRO A 348 -37.25 -14.99 15.53
CA PRO A 348 -36.18 -15.42 16.46
C PRO A 348 -36.62 -16.48 17.49
N ASP A 349 -37.84 -16.37 18.00
CA ASP A 349 -38.39 -17.25 19.04
C ASP A 349 -39.10 -18.50 18.48
N ASP A 350 -39.20 -18.64 17.15
CA ASP A 350 -39.80 -19.82 16.55
C ASP A 350 -38.93 -21.05 16.81
N MET A 351 -39.58 -22.18 17.13
CA MET A 351 -38.91 -23.46 17.34
C MET A 351 -38.52 -24.11 16.01
N ILE A 352 -37.28 -24.52 15.89
CA ILE A 352 -36.74 -25.22 14.72
C ILE A 352 -36.13 -26.56 15.18
N ASP A 353 -36.53 -27.65 14.54
CA ASP A 353 -36.00 -28.97 14.84
C ASP A 353 -34.72 -29.20 14.06
N CYS A 354 -33.58 -29.27 14.74
CA CYS A 354 -32.24 -29.53 14.17
C CYS A 354 -31.96 -31.03 13.96
N GLN A 355 -32.96 -31.91 14.17
CA GLN A 355 -32.92 -33.36 13.83
C GLN A 355 -31.75 -34.12 14.46
N GLY A 356 -31.33 -33.74 15.67
CA GLY A 356 -30.14 -34.32 16.30
C GLY A 356 -28.83 -34.00 15.61
N GLY A 357 -28.76 -32.86 14.94
CA GLY A 357 -27.55 -32.35 14.31
C GLY A 357 -27.26 -32.92 12.91
N GLN A 358 -28.28 -33.47 12.20
CA GLN A 358 -28.06 -33.92 10.80
C GLN A 358 -29.31 -33.78 9.93
N ILE A 359 -29.11 -33.43 8.67
CA ILE A 359 -30.16 -33.36 7.65
C ILE A 359 -29.77 -34.14 6.41
N SER A 360 -30.62 -35.01 5.94
CA SER A 360 -30.40 -35.79 4.71
C SER A 360 -31.04 -35.07 3.53
N LEU A 361 -30.21 -34.74 2.52
CA LEU A 361 -30.60 -34.17 1.25
C LEU A 361 -30.33 -35.17 0.12
N PRO A 362 -30.92 -34.99 -1.08
CA PRO A 362 -30.61 -35.84 -2.22
C PRO A 362 -29.11 -35.87 -2.53
N GLY A 363 -28.47 -37.04 -2.32
CA GLY A 363 -27.03 -37.21 -2.60
C GLY A 363 -26.06 -36.69 -1.53
N ARG A 364 -26.52 -36.04 -0.44
CA ARG A 364 -25.65 -35.44 0.58
C ARG A 364 -26.31 -35.45 1.96
N ILE A 365 -25.48 -35.64 3.00
CA ILE A 365 -25.90 -35.42 4.39
C ILE A 365 -25.10 -34.26 4.94
N ILE A 366 -25.75 -33.24 5.47
CA ILE A 366 -25.15 -32.12 6.18
C ILE A 366 -25.29 -32.40 7.68
N HIS A 367 -24.24 -32.08 8.40
CA HIS A 367 -24.17 -32.30 9.85
C HIS A 367 -23.83 -31.00 10.54
N ASP A 368 -24.42 -30.71 11.67
CA ASP A 368 -23.91 -29.79 12.66
C ASP A 368 -22.55 -30.28 13.19
N ASP A 369 -21.88 -29.50 14.01
CA ASP A 369 -20.65 -29.95 14.64
C ASP A 369 -20.86 -31.27 15.41
N LYS A 370 -19.82 -32.08 15.48
CA LYS A 370 -19.88 -33.43 16.09
C LYS A 370 -20.29 -33.40 17.58
N ALA A 371 -20.04 -32.29 18.26
CA ALA A 371 -20.40 -32.11 19.65
C ALA A 371 -21.88 -31.76 19.84
N ASP A 372 -22.53 -31.24 18.77
CA ASP A 372 -23.84 -30.62 18.82
C ASP A 372 -24.92 -31.58 18.30
N HIS A 373 -25.71 -32.10 19.20
CA HIS A 373 -26.87 -32.96 18.87
C HIS A 373 -28.18 -32.25 19.23
N PHE A 374 -28.35 -31.01 18.72
CA PHE A 374 -29.55 -30.22 19.00
C PHE A 374 -30.81 -30.90 18.46
N GLY A 375 -31.81 -31.01 19.30
CA GLY A 375 -33.15 -31.36 18.91
C GLY A 375 -33.94 -30.12 18.42
N VAL A 376 -34.98 -29.77 19.16
CA VAL A 376 -35.80 -28.60 18.88
C VAL A 376 -35.30 -27.46 19.74
N ILE A 377 -34.79 -26.38 19.08
CA ILE A 377 -34.30 -25.15 19.70
C ILE A 377 -34.92 -23.95 19.02
N THR A 378 -34.74 -22.75 19.57
CA THR A 378 -35.21 -21.53 18.93
C THR A 378 -34.34 -21.17 17.71
N VAL A 379 -34.87 -20.42 16.76
CA VAL A 379 -34.10 -19.90 15.63
C VAL A 379 -32.93 -19.02 16.12
N HIS A 380 -33.11 -18.30 17.23
CA HIS A 380 -32.07 -17.52 17.88
C HIS A 380 -30.90 -18.44 18.36
N GLU A 381 -31.22 -19.44 19.20
CA GLU A 381 -30.24 -20.42 19.71
C GLU A 381 -29.54 -21.16 18.55
N ALA A 382 -30.26 -21.45 17.47
CA ALA A 382 -29.67 -22.10 16.30
C ALA A 382 -28.60 -21.25 15.60
N LEU A 383 -28.71 -19.91 15.63
CA LEU A 383 -27.64 -19.03 15.17
C LEU A 383 -26.48 -18.93 16.17
N GLU A 384 -26.81 -18.87 17.48
CA GLU A 384 -25.81 -18.83 18.56
C GLU A 384 -24.84 -20.03 18.50
N HIS A 385 -25.41 -21.21 18.32
CA HIS A 385 -24.68 -22.46 18.20
C HIS A 385 -24.26 -22.84 16.79
N SER A 386 -24.54 -21.93 15.81
CA SER A 386 -24.11 -22.12 14.43
C SER A 386 -24.69 -23.37 13.73
N SER A 387 -25.95 -23.80 14.05
CA SER A 387 -26.54 -24.99 13.43
C SER A 387 -26.64 -24.88 11.90
N ASP A 388 -26.03 -25.81 11.19
CA ASP A 388 -26.08 -25.98 9.73
C ASP A 388 -27.46 -26.49 9.31
N VAL A 389 -28.01 -27.42 10.09
CA VAL A 389 -29.34 -28.00 9.84
C VAL A 389 -30.40 -26.90 9.84
N ALA A 390 -30.35 -26.00 10.83
CA ALA A 390 -31.29 -24.88 10.91
C ALA A 390 -31.15 -23.94 9.73
N ALA A 391 -29.91 -23.58 9.35
CA ALA A 391 -29.65 -22.72 8.20
C ALA A 391 -30.20 -23.30 6.89
N VAL A 392 -29.98 -24.60 6.65
CA VAL A 392 -30.52 -25.31 5.49
C VAL A 392 -32.04 -25.27 5.47
N LYS A 393 -32.68 -25.56 6.61
CA LYS A 393 -34.16 -25.51 6.72
C LYS A 393 -34.74 -24.12 6.48
N LEU A 394 -34.04 -23.08 6.96
CA LEU A 394 -34.42 -21.69 6.68
C LEU A 394 -34.31 -21.37 5.19
N ALA A 395 -33.20 -21.77 4.55
CA ALA A 395 -33.00 -21.56 3.11
C ALA A 395 -34.05 -22.32 2.28
N GLN A 396 -34.44 -23.52 2.69
CA GLN A 396 -35.56 -24.26 2.08
C GLN A 396 -36.85 -23.48 2.13
N LYS A 397 -37.19 -22.85 3.27
CA LYS A 397 -38.37 -22.04 3.44
C LYS A 397 -38.36 -20.76 2.61
N ILE A 398 -37.18 -20.12 2.46
CA ILE A 398 -37.02 -18.90 1.65
C ILE A 398 -37.21 -19.20 0.16
N GLY A 399 -36.73 -20.35 -0.29
CA GLY A 399 -36.67 -20.73 -1.69
C GLY A 399 -35.47 -20.10 -2.45
N GLN A 400 -35.05 -20.81 -3.49
CA GLN A 400 -33.80 -20.54 -4.22
C GLN A 400 -33.72 -19.13 -4.80
N ASP A 401 -34.75 -18.70 -5.52
CA ASP A 401 -34.70 -17.40 -6.23
C ASP A 401 -34.65 -16.21 -5.26
N LYS A 402 -35.46 -16.28 -4.19
CA LYS A 402 -35.51 -15.24 -3.17
C LYS A 402 -34.19 -15.23 -2.37
N PHE A 403 -33.63 -16.38 -2.06
CA PHE A 403 -32.37 -16.46 -1.36
C PHE A 403 -31.23 -15.85 -2.20
N TYR A 404 -31.18 -16.15 -3.51
CA TYR A 404 -30.24 -15.53 -4.42
C TYR A 404 -30.39 -14.00 -4.48
N GLU A 405 -31.63 -13.49 -4.50
CA GLU A 405 -31.91 -12.05 -4.48
C GLU A 405 -31.30 -11.37 -3.24
N TYR A 406 -31.48 -11.95 -2.03
CA TYR A 406 -30.86 -11.42 -0.81
C TYR A 406 -29.36 -11.46 -0.83
N ILE A 407 -28.76 -12.55 -1.30
CA ILE A 407 -27.30 -12.65 -1.46
C ILE A 407 -26.78 -11.51 -2.33
N ARG A 408 -27.46 -11.26 -3.46
CA ARG A 408 -27.09 -10.15 -4.36
C ARG A 408 -27.29 -8.78 -3.71
N ASN A 409 -28.36 -8.58 -2.97
CA ASN A 409 -28.66 -7.31 -2.32
C ASN A 409 -27.66 -7.00 -1.18
N PHE A 410 -27.09 -8.01 -0.52
CA PHE A 410 -25.98 -7.84 0.43
C PHE A 410 -24.64 -7.51 -0.26
N GLY A 411 -24.59 -7.43 -1.59
CA GLY A 411 -23.42 -7.04 -2.38
C GLY A 411 -22.55 -8.21 -2.88
N PHE A 412 -22.89 -9.45 -2.55
CA PHE A 412 -22.09 -10.60 -3.00
C PHE A 412 -22.23 -10.86 -4.50
N GLY A 413 -21.16 -11.34 -5.12
CA GLY A 413 -21.09 -11.58 -6.55
C GLY A 413 -21.01 -10.30 -7.40
N ALA A 414 -20.76 -9.14 -6.79
CA ALA A 414 -20.51 -7.86 -7.45
C ALA A 414 -19.30 -7.16 -6.81
N ARG A 415 -18.58 -6.35 -7.58
CA ARG A 415 -17.58 -5.44 -7.02
C ARG A 415 -18.28 -4.41 -6.15
N THR A 416 -17.68 -4.07 -5.03
CA THR A 416 -18.22 -3.04 -4.12
C THR A 416 -18.05 -1.64 -4.68
N GLY A 417 -17.06 -1.46 -5.56
CA GLY A 417 -16.70 -0.17 -6.14
C GLY A 417 -15.70 0.60 -5.31
N LEU A 418 -15.03 -0.05 -4.34
CA LEU A 418 -13.95 0.57 -3.58
C LEU A 418 -12.88 1.10 -4.52
N GLU A 419 -12.35 2.29 -4.24
CA GLU A 419 -11.39 2.99 -5.11
C GLU A 419 -9.98 2.38 -5.06
N LEU A 420 -9.87 1.06 -5.01
CA LEU A 420 -8.62 0.34 -5.05
C LEU A 420 -8.52 -0.54 -6.29
N PRO A 421 -7.31 -0.73 -6.84
CA PRO A 421 -7.11 -1.66 -7.95
C PRO A 421 -7.19 -3.11 -7.48
N GLY A 422 -7.49 -4.02 -8.40
CA GLY A 422 -7.45 -5.45 -8.13
C GLY A 422 -8.67 -6.00 -7.40
N GLU A 423 -9.77 -5.25 -7.29
CA GLU A 423 -11.01 -5.73 -6.69
C GLU A 423 -11.68 -6.80 -7.56
N THR A 424 -12.00 -7.94 -6.94
CA THR A 424 -12.82 -8.99 -7.54
C THR A 424 -14.27 -8.91 -7.06
N ARG A 425 -15.19 -9.41 -7.85
CA ARG A 425 -16.61 -9.53 -7.47
C ARG A 425 -16.90 -10.72 -6.55
N GLY A 426 -15.91 -11.59 -6.26
CA GLY A 426 -16.12 -12.87 -5.62
C GLY A 426 -16.77 -13.90 -6.54
N LEU A 427 -17.13 -15.05 -6.00
CA LEU A 427 -17.69 -16.19 -6.76
C LEU A 427 -19.11 -16.46 -6.30
N LEU A 428 -20.07 -16.30 -7.22
CA LEU A 428 -21.47 -16.62 -7.00
C LEU A 428 -22.11 -17.07 -8.32
N GLN A 429 -22.52 -18.33 -8.38
CA GLN A 429 -23.27 -18.84 -9.52
C GLN A 429 -24.68 -18.22 -9.56
N PRO A 430 -25.21 -17.89 -10.74
CA PRO A 430 -26.62 -17.52 -10.87
C PRO A 430 -27.55 -18.64 -10.37
N ALA A 431 -28.69 -18.31 -9.78
CA ALA A 431 -29.64 -19.28 -9.24
C ALA A 431 -30.03 -20.36 -10.26
N SER A 432 -30.15 -19.99 -11.56
CA SER A 432 -30.45 -20.93 -12.65
C SER A 432 -29.43 -22.05 -12.88
N LYS A 433 -28.20 -21.89 -12.34
CA LYS A 433 -27.13 -22.88 -12.44
C LYS A 433 -26.93 -23.69 -11.14
N TRP A 434 -27.74 -23.40 -10.11
CA TRP A 434 -27.64 -24.13 -8.85
C TRP A 434 -28.12 -25.56 -9.00
N GLY A 435 -27.33 -26.49 -8.45
CA GLY A 435 -27.73 -27.89 -8.30
C GLY A 435 -28.80 -28.09 -7.23
N THR A 436 -29.29 -29.30 -7.09
CA THR A 436 -30.36 -29.65 -6.13
C THR A 436 -30.01 -29.40 -4.68
N THR A 437 -28.71 -29.32 -4.35
CA THR A 437 -28.21 -29.11 -2.98
C THR A 437 -27.48 -27.77 -2.82
N SER A 438 -27.30 -27.00 -3.90
CA SER A 438 -26.53 -25.75 -3.84
C SER A 438 -27.14 -24.72 -2.86
N TYR A 439 -28.48 -24.61 -2.80
CA TYR A 439 -29.11 -23.71 -1.84
C TYR A 439 -28.75 -24.07 -0.38
N ALA A 440 -28.59 -25.36 -0.10
CA ALA A 440 -28.22 -25.85 1.22
C ALA A 440 -26.74 -25.56 1.51
N SER A 441 -25.83 -25.83 0.56
CA SER A 441 -24.42 -25.50 0.68
C SER A 441 -24.20 -23.98 0.84
N ILE A 442 -24.88 -23.18 0.01
CA ILE A 442 -24.72 -21.71 0.04
C ILE A 442 -25.28 -21.15 1.36
N SER A 443 -26.35 -21.73 1.91
CA SER A 443 -26.94 -21.27 3.17
C SER A 443 -25.99 -21.32 4.37
N ILE A 444 -24.97 -22.20 4.30
CA ILE A 444 -23.92 -22.36 5.30
C ILE A 444 -22.58 -21.77 4.83
N GLY A 445 -22.56 -21.05 3.69
CA GLY A 445 -21.40 -20.34 3.17
C GLY A 445 -20.41 -21.17 2.39
N GLN A 446 -20.86 -22.28 1.79
CA GLN A 446 -20.10 -23.09 0.82
C GLN A 446 -20.64 -22.85 -0.59
N GLU A 447 -19.87 -23.18 -1.63
CA GLU A 447 -20.21 -22.91 -3.05
C GLU A 447 -20.42 -21.40 -3.35
N VAL A 448 -19.94 -20.52 -2.45
CA VAL A 448 -19.90 -19.07 -2.59
C VAL A 448 -18.53 -18.57 -2.16
N GLY A 449 -17.92 -17.74 -2.98
CA GLY A 449 -16.62 -17.13 -2.69
C GLY A 449 -16.77 -15.65 -2.42
N VAL A 450 -16.26 -15.16 -1.29
CA VAL A 450 -16.39 -13.77 -0.85
C VAL A 450 -15.04 -13.15 -0.53
N THR A 451 -14.99 -11.81 -0.53
CA THR A 451 -13.81 -11.07 -0.06
C THR A 451 -14.03 -10.58 1.39
N PRO A 452 -12.93 -10.33 2.14
CA PRO A 452 -13.03 -9.70 3.46
C PRO A 452 -13.79 -8.38 3.46
N LEU A 453 -13.67 -7.58 2.37
CA LEU A 453 -14.42 -6.34 2.19
C LEU A 453 -15.92 -6.57 2.05
N GLN A 454 -16.34 -7.57 1.29
CA GLN A 454 -17.77 -7.93 1.17
C GLN A 454 -18.36 -8.38 2.51
N LEU A 455 -17.57 -9.09 3.33
CA LEU A 455 -18.04 -9.49 4.66
C LEU A 455 -18.27 -8.31 5.60
N VAL A 456 -17.35 -7.35 5.67
CA VAL A 456 -17.54 -6.17 6.52
C VAL A 456 -18.72 -5.34 6.04
N SER A 457 -18.94 -5.21 4.74
CA SER A 457 -20.09 -4.50 4.18
C SER A 457 -21.43 -5.19 4.51
N MET A 458 -21.45 -6.53 4.54
CA MET A 458 -22.63 -7.30 4.95
C MET A 458 -23.00 -7.04 6.42
N VAL A 459 -22.04 -7.14 7.34
CA VAL A 459 -22.33 -6.89 8.77
C VAL A 459 -22.63 -5.42 9.03
N SER A 460 -22.02 -4.50 8.30
CA SER A 460 -22.32 -3.07 8.32
C SER A 460 -23.78 -2.81 7.91
N THR A 461 -24.27 -3.50 6.87
CA THR A 461 -25.67 -3.44 6.44
C THR A 461 -26.64 -3.86 7.54
N ILE A 462 -26.33 -4.93 8.26
CA ILE A 462 -27.14 -5.35 9.41
C ILE A 462 -27.06 -4.32 10.54
N ALA A 463 -25.88 -3.79 10.78
CA ALA A 463 -25.63 -2.83 11.85
C ALA A 463 -26.40 -1.52 11.70
N ASN A 464 -26.47 -0.96 10.48
CA ASN A 464 -27.04 0.37 10.21
C ASN A 464 -28.57 0.40 10.00
N GLY A 465 -29.28 -0.69 10.32
CA GLY A 465 -30.72 -0.78 10.11
C GLY A 465 -31.12 -1.30 8.74
N GLY A 466 -30.23 -2.02 8.05
CA GLY A 466 -30.55 -2.81 6.86
C GLY A 466 -30.30 -2.12 5.53
N ILE A 467 -29.48 -1.07 5.50
CA ILE A 467 -29.12 -0.36 4.27
C ILE A 467 -27.70 -0.73 3.86
N TYR A 468 -27.54 -1.27 2.65
CA TYR A 468 -26.23 -1.43 2.04
C TYR A 468 -25.67 -0.05 1.67
N LEU A 469 -24.49 0.26 2.20
CA LEU A 469 -23.72 1.45 1.86
C LEU A 469 -22.45 1.01 1.13
N PRO A 470 -22.18 1.50 -0.09
CA PRO A 470 -20.93 1.19 -0.78
C PRO A 470 -19.72 1.60 0.05
N PRO A 471 -18.76 0.69 0.31
CA PRO A 471 -17.55 1.04 1.00
C PRO A 471 -16.69 1.98 0.13
N HIS A 472 -16.00 2.94 0.75
CA HIS A 472 -15.13 3.88 0.06
C HIS A 472 -13.95 4.29 0.93
N VAL A 473 -12.81 4.63 0.30
CA VAL A 473 -11.58 5.07 0.96
C VAL A 473 -11.27 6.54 0.73
N LEU A 474 -12.01 7.23 -0.14
CA LEU A 474 -11.88 8.66 -0.34
C LEU A 474 -13.02 9.42 0.34
N LEU A 475 -12.70 10.55 0.95
CA LEU A 475 -13.76 11.44 1.45
C LEU A 475 -14.56 12.02 0.28
N PRO A 476 -15.91 12.09 0.39
CA PRO A 476 -16.76 12.62 -0.67
C PRO A 476 -16.40 14.07 -1.05
N GLY A 477 -16.48 14.37 -2.35
CA GLY A 477 -16.21 15.71 -2.89
C GLY A 477 -14.74 16.03 -3.17
N GLN A 478 -13.83 15.10 -2.91
CA GLN A 478 -12.38 15.26 -3.14
C GLN A 478 -11.96 14.89 -4.56
N VAL A 479 -12.72 14.06 -5.26
CA VAL A 479 -12.43 13.63 -6.62
C VAL A 479 -13.01 14.63 -7.63
N GLY A 480 -12.15 15.30 -8.40
CA GLY A 480 -12.53 16.12 -9.55
C GLY A 480 -12.42 17.65 -9.39
N ASN A 481 -12.39 18.16 -8.17
CA ASN A 481 -12.12 19.59 -7.92
C ASN A 481 -10.86 19.68 -7.06
N GLY A 482 -9.70 19.44 -7.67
CA GLY A 482 -8.43 19.42 -6.95
C GLY A 482 -8.40 20.43 -5.82
N VAL A 483 -8.19 19.94 -4.61
CA VAL A 483 -7.87 20.84 -3.51
C VAL A 483 -6.48 21.35 -3.84
N HIS A 484 -6.40 22.53 -4.45
CA HIS A 484 -5.14 23.22 -4.64
C HIS A 484 -4.46 23.29 -3.28
N ALA A 485 -3.15 23.15 -3.27
CA ALA A 485 -2.32 23.14 -2.05
C ALA A 485 -2.59 24.33 -1.10
N ASP A 486 -3.23 25.38 -1.59
CA ASP A 486 -3.56 26.61 -0.86
C ASP A 486 -4.99 26.63 -0.27
N SER A 487 -5.84 25.66 -0.57
CA SER A 487 -7.17 25.60 0.03
C SER A 487 -7.02 25.00 1.44
N ALA A 488 -7.49 25.73 2.46
CA ALA A 488 -7.50 25.23 3.83
C ALA A 488 -8.33 23.93 3.91
N LEU A 489 -7.65 22.78 3.84
CA LEU A 489 -8.24 21.48 4.11
C LEU A 489 -8.75 21.49 5.55
N GLN A 490 -10.00 21.09 5.75
CA GLN A 490 -10.53 20.88 7.10
C GLN A 490 -10.74 19.40 7.32
N PRO A 491 -10.33 18.85 8.49
CA PRO A 491 -10.65 17.46 8.83
C PRO A 491 -12.16 17.26 8.76
N ALA A 492 -12.59 16.16 8.16
CA ALA A 492 -14.00 15.82 8.21
C ALA A 492 -14.38 15.46 9.65
N PRO A 493 -15.36 16.15 10.27
CA PRO A 493 -15.78 15.83 11.62
C PRO A 493 -16.35 14.40 11.63
N PHE A 494 -15.66 13.49 12.31
CA PHE A 494 -16.16 12.16 12.57
C PHE A 494 -17.09 12.20 13.78
N LYS A 495 -18.34 11.81 13.58
CA LYS A 495 -19.31 11.60 14.65
C LYS A 495 -19.54 10.11 14.81
N PRO A 496 -18.93 9.45 15.81
CA PRO A 496 -19.21 8.05 16.10
C PRO A 496 -20.73 7.86 16.30
N GLY A 497 -21.35 6.90 15.58
CA GLY A 497 -22.78 6.66 15.68
C GLY A 497 -23.65 7.79 15.12
N GLY A 498 -23.15 8.56 14.13
CA GLY A 498 -23.90 9.59 13.43
C GLY A 498 -25.08 9.03 12.62
N ASP A 499 -25.94 9.92 12.14
CA ASP A 499 -27.06 9.52 11.28
C ASP A 499 -26.57 9.06 9.89
N LEU A 500 -27.39 8.22 9.24
CA LEU A 500 -27.17 7.85 7.84
C LEU A 500 -27.16 9.10 6.94
N PRO A 501 -26.37 9.10 5.86
CA PRO A 501 -26.35 10.21 4.90
C PRO A 501 -27.76 10.46 4.31
N ASN A 502 -28.13 11.70 4.21
CA ASN A 502 -29.37 12.09 3.55
C ASN A 502 -29.10 13.22 2.56
N PRO A 503 -29.22 13.00 1.23
CA PRO A 503 -29.63 11.74 0.58
C PRO A 503 -28.61 10.60 0.71
N LEU A 504 -29.08 9.37 0.56
CA LEU A 504 -28.19 8.20 0.51
C LEU A 504 -27.23 8.30 -0.69
N PRO A 505 -25.99 7.84 -0.56
CA PRO A 505 -25.03 7.87 -1.64
C PRO A 505 -25.45 6.95 -2.81
N PRO A 506 -24.97 7.21 -4.03
CA PRO A 506 -25.23 6.34 -5.17
C PRO A 506 -24.81 4.90 -4.87
N GLY A 507 -25.66 3.94 -5.26
CA GLY A 507 -25.44 2.52 -4.99
C GLY A 507 -25.96 2.03 -3.63
N ALA A 508 -26.30 2.93 -2.71
CA ALA A 508 -26.94 2.55 -1.45
C ALA A 508 -28.39 2.11 -1.69
N HIS A 509 -28.78 1.05 -0.99
CA HIS A 509 -30.15 0.51 -1.09
C HIS A 509 -30.54 -0.28 0.16
N ARG A 510 -31.83 -0.38 0.43
CA ARG A 510 -32.32 -1.19 1.54
C ARG A 510 -32.29 -2.66 1.18
N VAL A 511 -31.71 -3.47 2.04
CA VAL A 511 -31.62 -4.94 1.91
C VAL A 511 -32.65 -5.63 2.80
N ILE A 512 -32.74 -5.18 4.05
CA ILE A 512 -33.66 -5.68 5.06
C ILE A 512 -34.30 -4.51 5.81
N SER A 513 -35.42 -4.76 6.47
CA SER A 513 -36.11 -3.77 7.30
C SER A 513 -35.32 -3.46 8.57
N GLU A 514 -35.58 -2.31 9.20
CA GLU A 514 -34.99 -1.94 10.47
C GLU A 514 -35.31 -2.94 11.59
N LEU A 515 -36.52 -3.53 11.54
CA LEU A 515 -36.93 -4.57 12.49
C LEU A 515 -36.06 -5.82 12.35
N THR A 516 -35.89 -6.32 11.13
CA THR A 516 -35.05 -7.49 10.85
C THR A 516 -33.61 -7.20 11.24
N ALA A 517 -33.08 -6.03 10.93
CA ALA A 517 -31.74 -5.61 11.31
C ALA A 517 -31.56 -5.58 12.84
N ALA A 518 -32.54 -5.05 13.57
CA ALA A 518 -32.51 -5.03 15.05
C ALA A 518 -32.57 -6.44 15.64
N GLN A 519 -33.40 -7.32 15.09
CA GLN A 519 -33.47 -8.73 15.49
C GLN A 519 -32.13 -9.43 15.23
N MET A 520 -31.55 -9.23 14.03
CA MET A 520 -30.26 -9.83 13.69
C MET A 520 -29.14 -9.33 14.60
N ARG A 521 -29.06 -8.03 14.91
CA ARG A 521 -28.06 -7.50 15.88
C ARG A 521 -28.18 -8.20 17.23
N LYS A 522 -29.41 -8.42 17.74
CA LYS A 522 -29.63 -9.11 19.00
C LYS A 522 -29.23 -10.57 18.94
N MET A 523 -29.52 -11.26 17.82
CA MET A 523 -29.08 -12.64 17.61
C MET A 523 -27.55 -12.74 17.50
N MET A 524 -26.89 -11.77 16.82
CA MET A 524 -25.43 -11.68 16.75
C MET A 524 -24.79 -11.43 18.12
N GLU A 525 -25.44 -10.68 19.01
CA GLU A 525 -25.02 -10.51 20.40
C GLU A 525 -25.09 -11.84 21.15
N GLY A 526 -26.17 -12.63 20.95
CA GLY A 526 -26.30 -13.96 21.52
C GLY A 526 -25.15 -14.90 21.15
N VAL A 527 -24.70 -14.87 19.89
CA VAL A 527 -23.49 -15.61 19.43
C VAL A 527 -22.28 -15.27 20.29
N VAL A 528 -22.09 -13.98 20.65
CA VAL A 528 -20.94 -13.53 21.43
C VAL A 528 -21.12 -13.82 22.93
N LEU A 529 -22.33 -13.75 23.45
CA LEU A 529 -22.55 -13.97 24.88
C LEU A 529 -22.62 -15.45 25.23
N TYR A 530 -23.32 -16.25 24.43
CA TYR A 530 -23.68 -17.64 24.78
C TYR A 530 -23.13 -18.66 23.79
N GLY A 531 -22.87 -18.25 22.51
CA GLY A 531 -22.50 -19.12 21.43
C GLY A 531 -21.01 -19.20 21.14
N THR A 532 -20.70 -19.41 19.86
CA THR A 532 -19.34 -19.63 19.33
C THR A 532 -18.44 -18.39 19.35
N GLY A 533 -18.98 -17.20 19.57
CA GLY A 533 -18.25 -15.92 19.52
C GLY A 533 -17.73 -15.40 20.85
N LYS A 534 -17.68 -16.17 21.94
CA LYS A 534 -17.38 -15.71 23.31
C LYS A 534 -16.08 -14.91 23.43
N GLN A 535 -15.07 -15.21 22.61
CA GLN A 535 -13.79 -14.48 22.62
C GLN A 535 -13.85 -13.11 21.92
N ALA A 536 -14.99 -12.75 21.33
CA ALA A 536 -15.24 -11.42 20.78
C ALA A 536 -15.88 -10.44 21.77
N GLN A 537 -16.05 -10.82 23.04
CA GLN A 537 -16.58 -9.95 24.09
C GLN A 537 -15.63 -8.80 24.37
N LEU A 538 -16.19 -7.59 24.51
CA LEU A 538 -15.48 -6.38 24.84
C LEU A 538 -15.71 -5.99 26.30
N ASN A 539 -14.86 -5.14 26.85
CA ASN A 539 -15.03 -4.59 28.20
C ASN A 539 -15.64 -3.18 28.11
N GLY A 540 -16.83 -3.03 28.63
CA GLY A 540 -17.57 -1.75 28.59
C GLY A 540 -18.39 -1.54 27.32
N TYR A 541 -18.28 -2.45 26.32
CA TYR A 541 -19.04 -2.36 25.08
C TYR A 541 -19.73 -3.69 24.75
N SER A 542 -20.98 -3.61 24.33
CA SER A 542 -21.65 -4.76 23.73
C SER A 542 -21.05 -5.06 22.36
N SER A 543 -20.94 -6.34 22.02
CA SER A 543 -20.48 -6.79 20.69
C SER A 543 -21.34 -7.91 20.17
N GLY A 544 -21.50 -7.96 18.85
CA GLY A 544 -22.24 -8.99 18.15
C GLY A 544 -21.52 -9.40 16.87
N GLY A 545 -21.63 -10.66 16.51
CA GLY A 545 -20.93 -11.12 15.30
C GLY A 545 -21.11 -12.60 15.04
N LYS A 546 -20.36 -13.14 14.10
CA LYS A 546 -20.37 -14.55 13.75
C LYS A 546 -18.97 -15.05 13.40
N THR A 547 -18.63 -16.20 13.94
CA THR A 547 -17.43 -16.96 13.59
C THR A 547 -17.61 -17.73 12.29
N GLY A 548 -16.52 -18.00 11.58
CA GLY A 548 -16.45 -18.89 10.44
C GLY A 548 -15.13 -19.65 10.42
N THR A 549 -15.21 -20.89 10.00
CA THR A 549 -14.05 -21.77 9.80
C THR A 549 -14.27 -22.55 8.52
N ALA A 550 -13.54 -22.20 7.48
CA ALA A 550 -13.66 -22.83 6.18
C ALA A 550 -12.41 -23.65 5.84
N GLN A 551 -12.60 -24.75 5.14
CA GLN A 551 -11.49 -25.50 4.55
C GLN A 551 -10.96 -24.77 3.32
N LYS A 552 -9.63 -24.64 3.21
CA LYS A 552 -9.00 -24.05 2.05
C LYS A 552 -8.90 -25.08 0.93
N ILE A 553 -9.06 -24.60 -0.31
CA ILE A 553 -8.79 -25.42 -1.48
C ILE A 553 -7.27 -25.54 -1.64
N ASP A 554 -6.78 -26.76 -1.70
CA ASP A 554 -5.37 -27.04 -1.95
C ASP A 554 -5.05 -26.76 -3.43
N PRO A 555 -4.16 -25.83 -3.74
CA PRO A 555 -3.81 -25.48 -5.12
C PRO A 555 -3.23 -26.65 -5.92
N ALA A 556 -2.55 -27.59 -5.25
CA ALA A 556 -1.90 -28.71 -5.90
C ALA A 556 -2.87 -29.84 -6.30
N THR A 557 -3.88 -30.07 -5.46
CA THR A 557 -4.84 -31.18 -5.67
C THR A 557 -6.19 -30.71 -6.19
N HIS A 558 -6.46 -29.41 -6.17
CA HIS A 558 -7.76 -28.83 -6.49
C HIS A 558 -8.91 -29.41 -5.69
N THR A 559 -8.62 -29.85 -4.46
CA THR A 559 -9.60 -30.39 -3.52
C THR A 559 -9.52 -29.64 -2.18
N TYR A 560 -10.52 -29.81 -1.34
CA TYR A 560 -10.48 -29.25 0.00
C TYR A 560 -9.36 -29.86 0.83
N SER A 561 -8.50 -29.01 1.37
CA SER A 561 -7.41 -29.42 2.25
C SER A 561 -7.94 -29.87 3.60
N LYS A 562 -7.35 -30.92 4.15
CA LYS A 562 -7.65 -31.40 5.51
C LYS A 562 -6.88 -30.62 6.59
N THR A 563 -5.86 -29.86 6.18
CA THR A 563 -4.92 -29.20 7.11
C THR A 563 -4.89 -27.69 6.97
N MET A 564 -5.29 -27.14 5.81
CA MET A 564 -5.34 -25.71 5.57
C MET A 564 -6.75 -25.18 5.77
N HIS A 565 -6.88 -24.20 6.65
CA HIS A 565 -8.16 -23.59 7.01
C HIS A 565 -8.09 -22.07 6.93
N ILE A 566 -9.25 -21.45 6.78
CA ILE A 566 -9.40 -19.99 6.89
C ILE A 566 -10.32 -19.74 8.07
N ALA A 567 -9.79 -19.05 9.07
CA ALA A 567 -10.53 -18.61 10.23
C ALA A 567 -11.06 -17.20 10.00
N SER A 568 -12.32 -16.95 10.25
CA SER A 568 -12.92 -15.64 10.09
C SER A 568 -13.83 -15.25 11.25
N PHE A 569 -13.97 -13.94 11.45
CA PHE A 569 -14.98 -13.35 12.32
C PHE A 569 -15.45 -12.04 11.68
N ALA A 570 -16.76 -11.84 11.63
CA ALA A 570 -17.33 -10.58 11.21
C ALA A 570 -18.34 -10.12 12.25
N GLY A 571 -18.18 -8.89 12.74
CA GLY A 571 -18.96 -8.38 13.84
C GLY A 571 -19.08 -6.85 13.87
N ILE A 572 -19.83 -6.39 14.85
CA ILE A 572 -20.23 -5.01 15.09
C ILE A 572 -20.06 -4.64 16.55
N ALA A 573 -19.81 -3.39 16.82
CA ALA A 573 -19.79 -2.86 18.19
C ALA A 573 -20.04 -1.34 18.20
N PRO A 574 -20.76 -0.81 19.23
CA PRO A 574 -21.66 -1.52 20.14
C PRO A 574 -22.89 -2.12 19.43
N VAL A 575 -23.64 -3.03 20.07
CA VAL A 575 -24.83 -3.68 19.44
C VAL A 575 -26.03 -2.76 19.36
N ASN A 576 -26.26 -2.00 20.45
CA ASN A 576 -27.46 -1.16 20.55
C ASN A 576 -27.39 0.08 19.64
N ASN A 577 -26.22 0.70 19.54
CA ASN A 577 -25.96 1.81 18.65
C ASN A 577 -24.63 1.56 17.93
N PRO A 578 -24.62 0.74 16.89
CA PRO A 578 -23.40 0.34 16.23
C PRO A 578 -22.62 1.53 15.65
N VAL A 579 -21.32 1.56 15.91
CA VAL A 579 -20.40 2.58 15.41
C VAL A 579 -19.50 2.01 14.34
N ILE A 580 -18.95 0.82 14.62
CA ILE A 580 -18.04 0.15 13.71
C ILE A 580 -18.50 -1.26 13.36
N SER A 581 -18.20 -1.68 12.17
CA SER A 581 -18.18 -3.07 11.75
C SER A 581 -16.75 -3.49 11.44
N VAL A 582 -16.41 -4.73 11.80
CA VAL A 582 -15.05 -5.26 11.62
C VAL A 582 -15.13 -6.66 11.06
N SER A 583 -14.36 -6.93 10.00
CA SER A 583 -14.09 -8.28 9.50
C SER A 583 -12.64 -8.66 9.75
N VAL A 584 -12.43 -9.86 10.26
CA VAL A 584 -11.12 -10.47 10.51
C VAL A 584 -11.04 -11.77 9.74
N VAL A 585 -10.01 -11.93 8.92
CA VAL A 585 -9.77 -13.15 8.15
C VAL A 585 -8.32 -13.56 8.35
N ILE A 586 -8.10 -14.74 8.86
CA ILE A 586 -6.76 -15.32 9.11
C ILE A 586 -6.61 -16.58 8.28
N ASP A 587 -5.69 -16.54 7.32
CA ASP A 587 -5.48 -17.63 6.37
C ASP A 587 -4.40 -18.60 6.86
N ASN A 588 -4.76 -19.86 6.91
CA ASN A 588 -3.90 -21.00 7.21
C ASN A 588 -3.10 -20.83 8.52
N PRO A 589 -3.77 -20.72 9.69
CA PRO A 589 -3.09 -20.69 10.97
C PRO A 589 -2.42 -22.06 11.21
N THR A 590 -1.12 -22.07 11.51
CA THR A 590 -0.31 -23.29 11.63
C THR A 590 0.19 -23.54 13.05
N LYS A 591 0.11 -22.53 13.93
CA LYS A 591 0.55 -22.59 15.34
C LYS A 591 -0.64 -22.36 16.28
N GLY A 592 -0.41 -22.55 17.56
CA GLY A 592 -1.41 -22.20 18.59
C GLY A 592 -2.46 -23.30 18.86
N GLY A 593 -2.39 -24.44 18.16
CA GLY A 593 -3.21 -25.62 18.44
C GLY A 593 -4.68 -25.53 18.00
N SER A 594 -5.12 -24.41 17.43
CA SER A 594 -6.49 -24.22 16.95
C SER A 594 -6.50 -23.45 15.62
N TYR A 595 -7.40 -23.85 14.74
CA TYR A 595 -7.68 -23.17 13.46
C TYR A 595 -9.09 -22.61 13.39
N TYR A 596 -9.85 -22.68 14.49
CA TYR A 596 -11.23 -22.22 14.56
C TYR A 596 -11.35 -20.70 14.66
N GLY A 597 -12.37 -20.13 14.01
CA GLY A 597 -12.65 -18.70 14.05
C GLY A 597 -12.78 -18.13 15.45
N THR A 598 -13.38 -18.92 16.36
CA THR A 598 -13.51 -18.59 17.79
C THR A 598 -12.16 -18.33 18.46
N ALA A 599 -11.17 -19.18 18.23
CA ALA A 599 -9.87 -19.09 18.90
C ALA A 599 -8.87 -18.17 18.16
N VAL A 600 -9.04 -18.02 16.85
CA VAL A 600 -8.07 -17.33 15.97
C VAL A 600 -8.51 -15.90 15.67
N SER A 601 -9.72 -15.71 15.14
CA SER A 601 -10.16 -14.41 14.59
C SER A 601 -11.01 -13.59 15.56
N ALA A 602 -11.82 -14.21 16.43
CA ALA A 602 -12.63 -13.50 17.41
C ALA A 602 -11.81 -12.67 18.42
N PRO A 603 -10.63 -13.13 18.92
CA PRO A 603 -9.78 -12.31 19.79
C PRO A 603 -9.20 -11.09 19.07
N VAL A 604 -8.91 -11.19 17.75
CA VAL A 604 -8.40 -10.06 16.95
C VAL A 604 -9.49 -9.00 16.80
N PHE A 605 -10.73 -9.43 16.56
CA PHE A 605 -11.87 -8.53 16.58
C PHE A 605 -12.00 -7.82 17.93
N ALA A 606 -11.92 -8.58 19.03
CA ALA A 606 -12.05 -8.01 20.37
C ALA A 606 -10.96 -6.98 20.65
N GLU A 607 -9.70 -7.28 20.32
CA GLU A 607 -8.59 -6.37 20.52
C GLU A 607 -8.72 -5.11 19.67
N ALA A 608 -8.97 -5.26 18.36
CA ALA A 608 -9.10 -4.13 17.44
C ALA A 608 -10.33 -3.26 17.80
N ALA A 609 -11.51 -3.86 17.97
CA ALA A 609 -12.73 -3.14 18.24
C ALA A 609 -12.69 -2.39 19.59
N GLN A 610 -12.16 -3.03 20.66
CA GLN A 610 -11.99 -2.38 21.96
C GLN A 610 -11.15 -1.11 21.83
N GLN A 611 -9.97 -1.20 21.22
CA GLN A 611 -9.05 -0.08 21.11
C GLN A 611 -9.58 1.02 20.19
N VAL A 612 -10.25 0.64 19.10
CA VAL A 612 -10.87 1.61 18.17
C VAL A 612 -12.00 2.38 18.86
N LEU A 613 -12.89 1.72 19.58
CA LEU A 613 -13.99 2.37 20.29
C LEU A 613 -13.49 3.32 21.40
N GLU A 614 -12.46 2.91 22.14
CA GLU A 614 -11.79 3.77 23.13
C GLU A 614 -11.13 4.98 22.46
N TYR A 615 -10.41 4.80 21.35
CA TYR A 615 -9.83 5.89 20.58
C TYR A 615 -10.89 6.88 20.09
N LEU A 616 -12.00 6.36 19.55
CA LEU A 616 -13.14 7.16 19.08
C LEU A 616 -13.95 7.78 20.24
N ARG A 617 -13.62 7.44 21.49
CA ARG A 617 -14.32 7.91 22.71
C ARG A 617 -15.81 7.60 22.68
N VAL A 618 -16.16 6.43 22.15
CA VAL A 618 -17.54 5.96 22.17
C VAL A 618 -17.96 5.72 23.62
N PRO A 619 -19.12 6.21 24.09
CA PRO A 619 -19.59 5.92 25.44
C PRO A 619 -19.79 4.42 25.65
N HIS A 620 -19.40 3.91 26.81
CA HIS A 620 -19.66 2.54 27.21
C HIS A 620 -21.16 2.28 27.28
N ASP A 621 -21.65 1.18 26.74
CA ASP A 621 -23.07 0.78 26.75
C ASP A 621 -23.35 -0.40 27.68
N ILE A 622 -22.30 -1.05 28.21
CA ILE A 622 -22.40 -2.05 29.28
C ILE A 622 -21.40 -1.71 30.40
N GLU A 623 -21.56 -2.38 31.54
CA GLU A 623 -20.72 -2.17 32.71
C GLU A 623 -19.26 -2.57 32.46
N VAL A 624 -18.32 -1.69 32.85
CA VAL A 624 -16.88 -1.94 32.75
C VAL A 624 -16.45 -2.89 33.84
N ARG A 625 -15.92 -4.03 33.50
CA ARG A 625 -15.37 -5.00 34.45
C ARG A 625 -13.99 -4.55 34.91
N PRO A 626 -13.72 -4.52 36.23
CA PRO A 626 -12.39 -4.17 36.72
C PRO A 626 -11.34 -5.21 36.28
N PRO A 627 -10.11 -4.81 36.01
CA PRO A 627 -9.05 -5.68 35.46
C PRO A 627 -8.65 -6.88 36.33
N ASN A 628 -9.11 -6.91 37.60
CA ASN A 628 -8.85 -8.01 38.55
C ASN A 628 -10.04 -8.96 38.80
N ALA A 629 -11.13 -8.81 38.09
CA ALA A 629 -12.18 -9.83 38.13
C ALA A 629 -11.61 -11.10 37.49
N LYS A 630 -11.20 -12.06 38.34
CA LYS A 630 -10.80 -13.40 37.88
C LYS A 630 -11.99 -14.01 37.16
N THR A 631 -12.08 -13.84 35.88
CA THR A 631 -12.85 -14.74 35.03
C THR A 631 -12.18 -16.07 35.18
N LYS A 632 -12.86 -17.02 35.85
CA LYS A 632 -12.54 -18.42 35.74
C LYS A 632 -12.43 -18.69 34.23
N PRO A 633 -11.32 -19.22 33.72
CA PRO A 633 -11.29 -19.56 32.31
C PRO A 633 -12.36 -20.66 32.16
N GLU A 634 -13.54 -20.28 31.64
CA GLU A 634 -14.41 -21.26 31.04
C GLU A 634 -13.60 -21.82 29.90
N THR A 635 -13.24 -23.08 30.05
CA THR A 635 -12.73 -23.89 28.95
C THR A 635 -13.83 -23.87 27.89
N THR A 636 -13.78 -22.91 26.98
CA THR A 636 -14.52 -22.99 25.74
C THR A 636 -13.98 -24.21 25.04
N ASN A 637 -14.84 -25.22 24.88
CA ASN A 637 -14.52 -26.34 24.02
C ASN A 637 -14.25 -25.73 22.64
N ALA A 638 -12.99 -25.72 22.23
CA ALA A 638 -12.57 -25.25 20.92
C ALA A 638 -13.13 -26.13 19.78
N GLU A 639 -13.94 -27.14 20.16
CA GLU A 639 -14.61 -28.09 19.27
C GLU A 639 -15.94 -27.55 18.72
N ASP A 640 -16.48 -26.43 19.27
CA ASP A 640 -17.79 -25.90 18.88
C ASP A 640 -17.81 -25.17 17.50
N ASP A 641 -16.71 -25.19 16.74
CA ASP A 641 -16.60 -24.47 15.47
C ASP A 641 -15.87 -25.33 14.42
N ALA A 642 -16.23 -26.63 14.34
CA ALA A 642 -15.65 -27.53 13.35
C ALA A 642 -15.85 -27.00 11.93
N PRO A 643 -14.87 -27.18 11.02
CA PRO A 643 -15.00 -26.70 9.66
C PRO A 643 -16.17 -27.39 8.97
N ASP A 644 -17.05 -26.59 8.40
CA ASP A 644 -18.17 -27.05 7.59
C ASP A 644 -17.68 -28.02 6.53
N ARG A 645 -18.39 -29.11 6.32
CA ARG A 645 -17.99 -30.11 5.33
C ARG A 645 -18.09 -29.53 3.92
N ALA A 646 -17.01 -29.76 3.17
CA ALA A 646 -16.80 -29.29 1.80
C ALA A 646 -18.04 -29.33 0.90
N GLY A 647 -18.33 -28.18 0.25
CA GLY A 647 -19.33 -28.06 -0.81
C GLY A 647 -18.92 -28.69 -2.13
N ASP A 648 -19.69 -28.46 -3.18
CA ASP A 648 -19.28 -28.83 -4.54
C ASP A 648 -18.26 -27.83 -5.10
N ILE A 649 -17.00 -28.19 -5.05
CA ILE A 649 -15.89 -27.37 -5.53
C ILE A 649 -16.02 -27.02 -7.03
N ASN A 650 -16.68 -27.88 -7.82
CA ASN A 650 -16.86 -27.64 -9.23
C ASN A 650 -17.75 -26.42 -9.50
N SER A 651 -18.68 -26.10 -8.60
CA SER A 651 -19.50 -24.90 -8.70
C SER A 651 -18.67 -23.62 -8.59
N LEU A 652 -17.65 -23.60 -7.72
CA LEU A 652 -16.72 -22.47 -7.59
C LEU A 652 -15.86 -22.30 -8.83
N TYR A 653 -15.29 -23.40 -9.36
CA TYR A 653 -14.52 -23.33 -10.61
C TYR A 653 -15.39 -22.88 -11.80
N ALA A 654 -16.64 -23.33 -11.85
CA ALA A 654 -17.56 -22.85 -12.87
C ALA A 654 -17.85 -21.36 -12.74
N ALA A 655 -17.92 -20.84 -11.51
CA ALA A 655 -18.11 -19.42 -11.26
C ALA A 655 -16.93 -18.56 -11.72
N ILE A 656 -15.69 -19.07 -11.68
CA ILE A 656 -14.51 -18.37 -12.20
C ILE A 656 -14.63 -18.11 -13.70
N ASN A 657 -15.16 -19.07 -14.46
CA ASN A 657 -15.35 -18.93 -15.91
C ASN A 657 -16.41 -17.90 -16.28
N ASP A 658 -17.35 -17.61 -15.40
CA ASP A 658 -18.42 -16.61 -15.57
C ASP A 658 -17.97 -15.19 -15.17
N LEU A 659 -16.75 -15.00 -14.65
CA LEU A 659 -16.21 -13.69 -14.31
C LEU A 659 -15.98 -12.84 -15.56
N PRO A 660 -16.16 -11.50 -15.50
CA PRO A 660 -15.74 -10.60 -16.57
C PRO A 660 -14.25 -10.77 -16.90
N SER A 661 -13.87 -10.47 -18.15
CA SER A 661 -12.48 -10.62 -18.61
C SER A 661 -11.48 -9.74 -17.86
N ASP A 662 -11.96 -8.65 -17.27
CA ASP A 662 -11.21 -7.69 -16.47
C ASP A 662 -11.20 -8.01 -14.96
N ASP A 663 -11.82 -9.13 -14.55
CA ASP A 663 -11.79 -9.54 -13.14
C ASP A 663 -10.42 -10.18 -12.80
N PRO A 664 -9.75 -9.74 -11.72
CA PRO A 664 -8.42 -10.24 -11.34
C PRO A 664 -8.35 -11.75 -11.13
N LEU A 665 -9.44 -12.38 -10.66
CA LEU A 665 -9.47 -13.84 -10.47
C LEU A 665 -9.44 -14.61 -11.79
N ARG A 666 -9.97 -14.01 -12.89
CA ARG A 666 -9.91 -14.62 -14.21
C ARG A 666 -8.56 -14.40 -14.89
N ALA A 667 -7.91 -13.26 -14.61
CA ALA A 667 -6.61 -12.89 -15.18
C ALA A 667 -5.43 -13.60 -14.48
N GLN A 668 -5.64 -14.28 -13.36
CA GLN A 668 -4.62 -15.13 -12.77
C GLN A 668 -4.52 -16.42 -13.62
N PRO A 669 -3.54 -16.55 -14.54
CA PRO A 669 -3.15 -17.87 -14.98
C PRO A 669 -2.73 -18.58 -13.70
N ALA A 670 -3.00 -19.87 -13.63
CA ALA A 670 -2.47 -20.71 -12.56
C ALA A 670 -0.95 -20.48 -12.45
N GLN A 671 -0.55 -19.49 -11.66
CA GLN A 671 0.83 -18.97 -11.63
C GLN A 671 1.76 -19.87 -10.85
N ASP A 672 1.30 -21.01 -10.39
CA ASP A 672 2.16 -21.95 -9.69
C ASP A 672 2.19 -23.36 -10.29
N THR A 673 1.76 -23.53 -11.52
CA THR A 673 2.04 -24.73 -12.30
C THR A 673 3.06 -24.50 -13.40
N SER A 674 4.07 -23.64 -13.20
CA SER A 674 5.25 -23.63 -14.06
C SER A 674 6.31 -24.65 -13.58
N SER A 675 5.88 -25.84 -13.21
CA SER A 675 6.67 -27.04 -13.44
C SER A 675 6.23 -27.63 -14.79
N GLY A 676 6.40 -26.84 -15.86
CA GLY A 676 6.50 -27.39 -17.19
C GLY A 676 7.62 -28.41 -17.21
N PRO A 677 7.53 -29.52 -17.95
CA PRO A 677 8.58 -30.51 -17.98
C PRO A 677 9.88 -29.79 -18.38
N LEU A 678 10.87 -29.86 -17.50
CA LEU A 678 12.24 -29.47 -17.78
C LEU A 678 12.62 -30.07 -19.14
N PRO A 679 13.21 -29.27 -20.06
CA PRO A 679 13.60 -29.78 -21.35
C PRO A 679 14.50 -31.01 -21.13
N ALA A 680 14.26 -32.09 -21.85
CA ALA A 680 14.87 -33.43 -21.70
C ALA A 680 16.42 -33.46 -21.64
N ARG A 681 17.08 -32.31 -21.77
CA ARG A 681 18.52 -32.15 -21.63
C ARG A 681 19.02 -31.98 -20.20
N ALA A 682 18.16 -31.54 -19.26
CA ALA A 682 18.52 -31.39 -17.85
C ALA A 682 18.29 -32.67 -17.06
N ALA A 683 17.38 -33.53 -17.48
CA ALA A 683 17.09 -34.82 -16.82
C ALA A 683 18.21 -35.86 -16.96
N LYS A 684 19.09 -35.71 -17.98
CA LYS A 684 20.27 -36.62 -18.16
C LYS A 684 21.45 -36.25 -17.28
N GLN A 685 21.49 -35.05 -16.70
CA GLN A 685 22.55 -34.63 -15.76
C GLN A 685 22.18 -34.90 -14.30
N ALA A 686 20.90 -34.95 -13.97
CA ALA A 686 20.46 -35.24 -12.60
C ALA A 686 20.55 -36.73 -12.25
N THR A 687 20.41 -37.63 -13.22
CA THR A 687 20.52 -39.09 -13.01
C THR A 687 21.96 -39.57 -12.86
N HIS A 688 22.96 -38.80 -13.28
CA HIS A 688 24.38 -39.17 -13.10
C HIS A 688 24.98 -38.75 -11.74
N LEU A 689 24.29 -37.87 -10.99
CA LEU A 689 24.72 -37.44 -9.66
C LEU A 689 24.10 -38.30 -8.54
N GLN A 690 23.03 -39.04 -8.82
CA GLN A 690 22.41 -39.96 -7.83
C GLN A 690 22.95 -41.39 -7.85
N ALA A 691 23.71 -41.76 -8.86
CA ALA A 691 24.31 -43.12 -8.97
C ALA A 691 25.69 -43.27 -8.30
N GLY A 692 26.23 -42.21 -7.72
CA GLY A 692 27.57 -42.19 -7.12
C GLY A 692 27.62 -42.27 -5.59
N MET A 693 26.49 -42.29 -4.87
CA MET A 693 26.48 -42.24 -3.41
C MET A 693 25.74 -43.39 -2.71
N VAL A 694 25.57 -44.52 -3.34
CA VAL A 694 25.02 -45.73 -2.69
C VAL A 694 25.98 -46.91 -2.91
N ALA A 695 27.13 -46.82 -2.29
CA ALA A 695 27.94 -48.00 -1.97
C ALA A 695 28.97 -47.63 -0.90
N ASN A 696 28.62 -47.83 0.33
CA ASN A 696 29.45 -48.21 1.49
C ASN A 696 28.95 -47.57 2.77
N ALA A 697 28.21 -48.30 3.54
CA ALA A 697 28.35 -48.42 5.01
C ALA A 697 27.36 -49.46 5.53
N LYS A 698 27.81 -50.68 5.64
CA LYS A 698 27.33 -51.63 6.64
C LYS A 698 28.23 -51.44 7.84
N ALA A 699 27.66 -51.20 8.99
CA ALA A 699 27.96 -51.85 10.25
C ALA A 699 27.32 -51.13 11.43
N SER A 700 26.85 -51.93 12.30
CA SER A 700 25.95 -51.85 13.42
C SER A 700 26.48 -51.08 14.67
N PRO A 701 25.74 -51.10 15.78
CA PRO A 701 25.44 -49.93 16.62
C PRO A 701 26.19 -49.97 17.95
N GLU A 702 26.44 -48.81 18.53
CA GLU A 702 26.74 -48.71 19.99
C GLU A 702 26.31 -47.38 20.60
N GLN A 703 25.39 -47.52 21.52
CA GLN A 703 25.22 -46.94 22.86
C GLN A 703 25.50 -45.44 23.12
N THR A 704 24.40 -44.80 23.42
CA THR A 704 24.11 -43.87 24.53
C THR A 704 25.25 -43.32 25.36
N THR A 705 25.34 -41.98 25.49
CA THR A 705 25.40 -41.34 26.82
C THR A 705 24.93 -39.88 26.71
N SER A 706 23.98 -39.56 27.56
CA SER A 706 23.43 -38.26 27.89
C SER A 706 24.37 -37.45 28.74
N VAL A 707 24.55 -36.19 28.45
CA VAL A 707 25.13 -35.20 29.38
C VAL A 707 24.23 -33.97 29.42
N PRO A 708 23.81 -33.52 30.62
CA PRO A 708 22.92 -32.39 30.81
C PRO A 708 23.69 -31.05 30.84
N PRO A 709 23.02 -29.91 30.64
CA PRO A 709 23.68 -28.60 30.64
C PRO A 709 23.95 -28.09 32.06
N PRO A 710 24.98 -27.28 32.28
CA PRO A 710 25.30 -26.79 33.62
C PRO A 710 24.50 -25.53 33.98
N SER A 711 23.96 -25.59 35.17
CA SER A 711 23.39 -24.48 35.91
C SER A 711 24.52 -23.58 36.48
N LEU A 712 24.42 -22.26 36.35
CA LEU A 712 25.28 -21.31 37.02
C LEU A 712 24.49 -20.58 38.11
N SER A 713 24.92 -20.82 39.31
CA SER A 713 24.67 -19.94 40.45
C SER A 713 26.03 -19.52 41.07
N HIS A 714 26.04 -18.28 41.56
CA HIS A 714 26.83 -17.72 42.67
C HIS A 714 27.99 -16.75 42.42
N GLN A 715 27.69 -15.49 42.73
CA GLN A 715 28.23 -14.63 43.80
C GLN A 715 29.71 -14.21 43.73
N ALA A 716 29.81 -12.86 43.62
CA ALA A 716 30.62 -11.91 44.42
C ALA A 716 32.15 -12.06 44.52
N ALA A 717 32.83 -11.03 44.12
CA ALA A 717 33.67 -10.21 45.00
C ALA A 717 34.36 -9.08 44.22
N LEU A 718 34.43 -7.94 44.90
CA LEU A 718 35.07 -6.67 44.56
C LEU A 718 36.57 -6.82 44.26
N GLN A 719 37.09 -6.08 43.24
CA GLN A 719 38.28 -5.25 43.45
C GLN A 719 38.44 -4.19 42.37
N GLN A 720 38.88 -3.03 42.79
CA GLN A 720 39.09 -1.77 42.10
C GLN A 720 40.31 -1.81 41.17
N GLY A 721 40.27 -1.06 40.07
CA GLY A 721 41.42 -0.78 39.22
C GLY A 721 41.10 0.15 38.06
N ASN A 722 41.46 1.39 38.22
CA ASN A 722 41.56 2.59 37.38
C ASN A 722 41.46 2.45 35.85
N ALA A 723 40.48 3.14 35.27
CA ALA A 723 40.45 4.34 34.41
C ALA A 723 41.08 4.27 33.01
N THR A 724 40.34 4.55 32.00
CA THR A 724 40.25 5.76 31.17
C THR A 724 39.19 5.56 30.05
N PRO A 725 38.57 6.61 29.50
CA PRO A 725 37.15 6.58 29.16
C PRO A 725 36.86 6.22 27.69
N ALA A 726 35.97 5.28 27.47
CA ALA A 726 35.35 5.04 26.18
C ALA A 726 33.96 5.74 26.14
N GLN A 727 33.69 6.34 25.02
CA GLN A 727 32.53 7.14 24.70
C GLN A 727 31.19 6.43 25.02
N THR A 728 30.38 7.10 25.78
CA THR A 728 29.06 6.70 26.22
C THR A 728 28.07 6.90 25.08
N THR A 729 27.54 5.81 24.54
CA THR A 729 26.24 5.80 23.89
C THR A 729 25.18 6.15 24.95
N LYS A 730 24.53 7.29 24.77
CA LYS A 730 23.40 7.71 25.62
C LYS A 730 22.25 6.74 25.47
N ALA A 731 22.06 5.87 26.43
CA ALA A 731 20.78 5.23 26.64
C ALA A 731 19.75 6.34 26.96
N VAL A 732 18.69 6.43 26.16
CA VAL A 732 17.55 7.29 26.44
C VAL A 732 16.81 6.67 27.62
N THR A 733 17.06 7.18 28.79
CA THR A 733 16.25 6.91 29.98
C THR A 733 14.92 7.59 29.73
N VAL A 734 13.85 6.82 29.49
CA VAL A 734 12.49 7.32 29.55
C VAL A 734 12.22 7.73 31.00
N SER A 735 12.38 9.01 31.27
CA SER A 735 11.96 9.59 32.55
C SER A 735 10.46 9.38 32.66
N ALA A 736 10.01 8.73 33.73
CA ALA A 736 8.60 8.65 34.08
C ALA A 736 8.03 10.08 34.03
N LEU A 737 7.10 10.35 33.14
CA LEU A 737 6.43 11.63 32.98
C LEU A 737 5.81 11.99 34.31
N LYS A 738 6.28 13.08 34.92
CA LYS A 738 5.72 13.62 36.14
C LYS A 738 4.28 14.06 35.81
N THR A 739 3.28 13.34 36.33
CA THR A 739 1.88 13.71 36.19
C THR A 739 1.47 14.72 37.22
N LEU A 740 0.72 15.73 36.84
CA LEU A 740 0.20 16.79 37.67
C LEU A 740 -1.32 16.73 37.72
N LYS A 741 -1.90 17.08 38.84
CA LYS A 741 -3.35 17.11 39.00
C LYS A 741 -3.89 18.47 38.53
N VAL A 742 -4.85 18.46 37.59
CA VAL A 742 -5.50 19.69 37.12
C VAL A 742 -6.30 20.37 38.24
N PRO A 743 -6.02 21.67 38.52
CA PRO A 743 -6.76 22.41 39.55
C PRO A 743 -8.19 22.73 39.07
N SER A 744 -9.08 23.03 40.02
CA SER A 744 -10.43 23.54 39.71
C SER A 744 -10.36 25.02 39.39
N LEU A 745 -10.59 25.40 38.13
CA LEU A 745 -10.53 26.76 37.63
C LEU A 745 -11.92 27.35 37.34
N VAL A 746 -12.97 26.55 37.38
CA VAL A 746 -14.36 27.00 37.12
C VAL A 746 -14.81 27.96 38.22
N GLY A 747 -15.42 29.07 37.79
CA GLY A 747 -15.87 30.14 38.70
C GLY A 747 -14.80 31.18 39.04
N LEU A 748 -13.55 30.99 38.67
CA LEU A 748 -12.47 31.94 38.91
C LEU A 748 -12.34 33.01 37.82
N PRO A 749 -11.97 34.24 38.20
CA PRO A 749 -11.64 35.29 37.26
C PRO A 749 -10.30 34.96 36.57
N VAL A 750 -10.14 35.40 35.30
CA VAL A 750 -8.99 35.14 34.43
C VAL A 750 -7.63 35.26 35.13
N ARG A 751 -7.46 36.33 35.96
CA ARG A 751 -6.21 36.57 36.68
C ARG A 751 -5.86 35.42 37.64
N ARG A 752 -6.84 34.93 38.40
CA ARG A 752 -6.66 33.80 39.32
C ARG A 752 -6.41 32.47 38.59
N VAL A 753 -6.97 32.32 37.41
CA VAL A 753 -6.76 31.15 36.54
C VAL A 753 -5.30 31.04 36.11
N ILE A 754 -4.68 32.16 35.71
CA ILE A 754 -3.27 32.18 35.32
C ILE A 754 -2.40 31.84 36.52
N GLU A 755 -2.62 32.50 37.67
CA GLU A 755 -1.86 32.27 38.91
C GLU A 755 -1.93 30.78 39.37
N GLN A 756 -3.12 30.17 39.33
CA GLN A 756 -3.30 28.76 39.74
C GLN A 756 -2.75 27.77 38.75
N ALA A 757 -2.84 28.02 37.42
CA ALA A 757 -2.28 27.16 36.40
C ALA A 757 -0.75 27.18 36.45
N GLU A 758 -0.13 28.33 36.58
CA GLU A 758 1.33 28.47 36.74
C GLU A 758 1.82 27.80 38.01
N ALA A 759 1.13 27.98 39.14
CA ALA A 759 1.45 27.31 40.40
C ALA A 759 1.38 25.78 40.29
N ALA A 760 0.50 25.28 39.44
CA ALA A 760 0.36 23.86 39.16
C ALA A 760 1.32 23.35 38.04
N GLY A 761 2.16 24.22 37.43
CA GLY A 761 3.07 23.84 36.35
C GLY A 761 2.37 23.50 35.05
N LEU A 762 1.21 24.10 34.79
CA LEU A 762 0.36 23.84 33.63
C LEU A 762 0.21 25.11 32.77
N ALA A 763 0.22 24.99 31.47
CA ALA A 763 -0.07 26.09 30.57
C ALA A 763 -1.59 26.30 30.48
N VAL A 764 -2.05 27.56 30.32
CA VAL A 764 -3.48 27.85 30.17
C VAL A 764 -3.75 28.61 28.87
N ARG A 765 -4.81 28.23 28.18
CA ARG A 765 -5.38 28.95 27.05
C ARG A 765 -6.75 29.46 27.42
N ILE A 766 -6.94 30.78 27.33
CA ILE A 766 -8.17 31.45 27.76
C ILE A 766 -8.96 31.85 26.50
N SER A 767 -10.25 31.49 26.48
CA SER A 767 -11.19 31.90 25.45
C SER A 767 -12.35 32.70 26.10
N GLY A 768 -12.52 33.95 25.72
CA GLY A 768 -13.53 34.86 26.30
C GLY A 768 -13.03 35.70 27.48
N ASN A 769 -13.92 36.54 28.03
CA ASN A 769 -13.66 37.42 29.16
C ASN A 769 -14.62 37.15 30.31
N GLY A 770 -14.19 37.48 31.56
CA GLY A 770 -15.02 37.29 32.77
C GLY A 770 -14.56 36.12 33.66
N THR A 771 -15.52 35.36 34.17
CA THR A 771 -15.23 34.18 35.01
C THR A 771 -15.26 32.89 34.17
N VAL A 772 -14.46 31.91 34.55
CA VAL A 772 -14.42 30.60 33.88
C VAL A 772 -15.73 29.86 34.07
N ARG A 773 -16.37 29.53 32.95
CA ARG A 773 -17.60 28.69 32.92
C ARG A 773 -17.27 27.22 32.72
N GLU A 774 -16.24 26.96 31.90
CA GLU A 774 -15.84 25.58 31.52
C GLU A 774 -14.33 25.49 31.51
N GLN A 775 -13.79 24.32 31.85
CA GLN A 775 -12.38 23.98 31.70
C GLN A 775 -12.20 22.58 31.11
N ALA A 776 -11.16 22.41 30.32
CA ALA A 776 -10.72 21.13 29.80
C ALA A 776 -9.19 21.03 29.87
N PRO A 777 -8.61 19.97 30.44
CA PRO A 777 -9.24 18.81 31.09
C PRO A 777 -10.01 19.18 32.38
N MET A 778 -10.91 18.30 32.84
CA MET A 778 -11.67 18.52 34.05
C MET A 778 -10.75 18.61 35.29
N ALA A 779 -11.22 19.36 36.31
CA ALA A 779 -10.55 19.41 37.60
C ALA A 779 -10.35 18.01 38.20
N GLY A 780 -9.15 17.73 38.69
CA GLY A 780 -8.80 16.43 39.24
C GLY A 780 -8.17 15.45 38.29
N THR A 781 -8.21 15.70 36.98
CA THR A 781 -7.55 14.85 35.95
C THR A 781 -6.03 14.88 36.13
N MET A 782 -5.39 13.73 35.99
CA MET A 782 -3.93 13.60 35.99
C MET A 782 -3.40 13.83 34.57
N VAL A 783 -2.55 14.84 34.39
CA VAL A 783 -1.99 15.20 33.08
C VAL A 783 -0.47 15.31 33.15
N ALA A 784 0.19 15.19 31.99
CA ALA A 784 1.65 15.35 31.92
C ALA A 784 2.04 16.83 32.23
N THR A 785 3.23 17.04 32.78
CA THR A 785 3.80 18.39 32.99
C THR A 785 3.87 19.13 31.63
N GLY A 786 3.40 20.38 31.61
CA GLY A 786 3.34 21.20 30.40
C GLY A 786 2.05 21.04 29.58
N THR A 787 1.10 20.20 30.03
CA THR A 787 -0.22 20.09 29.36
C THR A 787 -0.94 21.45 29.40
N GLN A 788 -1.52 21.83 28.24
CA GLN A 788 -2.29 23.07 28.13
C GLN A 788 -3.74 22.85 28.61
N ILE A 789 -4.18 23.62 29.59
CA ILE A 789 -5.59 23.68 30.00
C ILE A 789 -6.30 24.75 29.17
N VAL A 790 -7.41 24.41 28.60
CA VAL A 790 -8.28 25.36 27.92
C VAL A 790 -9.42 25.75 28.83
N VAL A 791 -9.61 27.06 29.02
CA VAL A 791 -10.71 27.62 29.81
C VAL A 791 -11.57 28.53 28.95
N ARG A 792 -12.88 28.37 29.10
CA ARG A 792 -13.87 29.24 28.47
C ARG A 792 -14.45 30.18 29.53
N CYS A 793 -14.28 31.49 29.31
CA CYS A 793 -14.80 32.53 30.18
C CYS A 793 -16.08 33.14 29.61
N GLY A 794 -17.01 33.52 30.48
CA GLY A 794 -18.23 34.24 30.19
C GLY A 794 -18.59 35.20 31.29
N GLN A 795 -19.37 36.26 30.98
CA GLN A 795 -19.93 37.17 31.95
C GLN A 795 -21.04 36.55 32.79
#